data_08e8d26e74de1a78ae06bb0a7a3efd86
#
_entry.id   08e8d26e74de1a78ae06bb0a7a3efd86
#
_cell.length_a   1.000
_cell.length_b   1.000
_cell.length_c   1.000
_cell.angle_alpha   90.00
_cell.angle_beta   90.00
_cell.angle_gamma   90.00
#
_symmetry.space_group_name_H-M   'P 1'
#
loop_
_entity.id
_entity.type
_entity.pdbx_description
1 polymer ?
#
loop_
_entity_poly.entity_id
_entity_poly.type
_entity_poly.pdbx_seq_one_letter_code
_entity_poly.pdbx_strand_id
1 'polypeptide(L)'
;YVLRYRSDSSSDIAWLYKLSGLWAGREGSLLFWGWLIAIFNSVVAVRNMRQGRKLDSMALLVSQLVLAAFVGVILFSESNMPFAATPAKYFDGSGNLTAAASVLGMNTLLEHWAMAIHPPTLFVGYAGLTIPFAYAIAAIIVNDSSKEWVVRSQRYTLFSWFFLGVGIGLGAIWAYVVLGWGGYWGWDPVENASLLSWIVGVALIHSFTVYRQRGAFKRWSVMCACLTFAFVIVGTFISRSGLVQSVHAFEGDPVSLALFGALIGASILAGIVGLIVRWKSFGPASSGADDVENMLSKDAAYYFNNVIMVVFAVLLTYLTVSSALPAFLPFGGQTVSAGTYNAIARPLGVIYLAILAVCPLLSWGRTEGKQFWKRARIPSICAVVLFAVLMFYFVTYLLPSYDAILAAGGTEADGLLEQGPSWYYNGVAVVGLLVASLLFFNSLFMLGRAIRGYQKGHQGNVLASAWGMLVNRASTFGGFVAHLGMAVILVGLIGSSMYVTEKTGYVKYDEETDSASEPFVIQDFELRYTGNNIAPQPNDDDILYTVYFDVYKNGEFVGAVDPTVQFVQSTQQQKLVASVITFPTEDLFVVYRGVNSDGDFSMDVRVNPLILEVWIGFGLLMAGVLIATVLSLIHISEPTRP
;
A
#
# COMPACT_ATOMS: atom_id res chain seq x y z
N TYR A 1 -16.28 -21.35 -10.61
CA TYR A 1 -16.11 -20.26 -9.65
C TYR A 1 -17.27 -19.27 -9.72
N VAL A 2 -17.57 -18.75 -10.89
CA VAL A 2 -18.75 -17.89 -11.11
C VAL A 2 -20.05 -18.63 -10.77
N LEU A 3 -20.12 -19.92 -11.02
CA LEU A 3 -21.26 -20.76 -10.62
C LEU A 3 -21.37 -20.90 -9.11
N ARG A 4 -20.27 -20.96 -8.38
CA ARG A 4 -20.23 -21.04 -6.92
C ARG A 4 -20.90 -19.81 -6.28
N TYR A 5 -20.59 -18.60 -6.79
CA TYR A 5 -21.21 -17.35 -6.31
C TYR A 5 -22.57 -17.07 -6.94
N ARG A 6 -22.83 -17.58 -8.14
CA ARG A 6 -24.13 -17.47 -8.78
C ARG A 6 -25.20 -18.34 -8.12
N SER A 7 -24.79 -19.41 -7.44
CA SER A 7 -25.69 -20.25 -6.67
C SER A 7 -26.05 -19.64 -5.32
N ASP A 8 -25.42 -18.54 -4.94
CA ASP A 8 -25.93 -17.70 -3.89
C ASP A 8 -27.33 -17.26 -4.29
N SER A 9 -28.29 -17.63 -3.47
CA SER A 9 -29.72 -17.40 -3.71
C SER A 9 -30.11 -15.94 -3.71
N SER A 10 -29.21 -15.04 -3.30
CA SER A 10 -29.44 -13.62 -3.47
C SER A 10 -29.32 -13.26 -4.95
N SER A 11 -30.44 -13.40 -5.66
CA SER A 11 -30.65 -12.77 -6.98
C SER A 11 -30.33 -11.27 -6.95
N ASP A 12 -30.11 -10.69 -5.80
CA ASP A 12 -30.11 -9.29 -5.43
C ASP A 12 -28.73 -8.68 -5.28
N ILE A 13 -27.64 -9.48 -5.25
CA ILE A 13 -26.27 -8.96 -5.31
C ILE A 13 -26.07 -8.16 -6.59
N ALA A 14 -25.65 -6.90 -6.46
CA ALA A 14 -25.38 -6.03 -7.59
C ALA A 14 -24.41 -6.69 -8.58
N TRP A 15 -24.64 -6.48 -9.87
CA TRP A 15 -23.85 -7.10 -10.95
C TRP A 15 -22.33 -6.90 -10.79
N LEU A 16 -21.91 -5.76 -10.22
CA LEU A 16 -20.52 -5.47 -9.94
C LEU A 16 -19.88 -6.51 -9.01
N TYR A 17 -20.61 -6.93 -7.98
CA TYR A 17 -20.12 -7.93 -7.02
C TYR A 17 -20.16 -9.34 -7.60
N LYS A 18 -21.14 -9.65 -8.44
CA LYS A 18 -21.13 -10.90 -9.24
C LYS A 18 -19.88 -10.99 -10.13
N LEU A 19 -19.48 -9.87 -10.73
CA LEU A 19 -18.25 -9.79 -11.51
C LEU A 19 -17.01 -9.89 -10.62
N SER A 20 -16.97 -9.17 -9.49
CA SER A 20 -15.83 -9.21 -8.56
C SER A 20 -15.63 -10.58 -7.92
N GLY A 21 -16.66 -11.40 -7.85
CA GLY A 21 -16.58 -12.80 -7.46
C GLY A 21 -15.59 -13.62 -8.27
N LEU A 22 -15.23 -13.21 -9.49
CA LEU A 22 -14.19 -13.86 -10.30
C LEU A 22 -12.81 -13.79 -9.64
N TRP A 23 -12.47 -12.69 -8.98
CA TRP A 23 -11.16 -12.47 -8.37
C TRP A 23 -11.20 -12.39 -6.84
N ALA A 24 -12.37 -12.34 -6.22
CA ALA A 24 -12.49 -12.33 -4.76
C ALA A 24 -12.11 -13.68 -4.14
N GLY A 25 -12.28 -14.78 -4.87
CA GLY A 25 -11.95 -16.11 -4.40
C GLY A 25 -10.56 -16.56 -4.77
N ARG A 26 -10.14 -17.65 -4.15
CA ARG A 26 -8.82 -18.27 -4.27
C ARG A 26 -8.48 -18.62 -5.71
N GLU A 27 -9.36 -19.39 -6.36
CA GLU A 27 -9.13 -20.00 -7.67
C GLU A 27 -9.13 -18.94 -8.77
N GLY A 28 -10.15 -18.07 -8.73
CA GLY A 28 -10.32 -17.02 -9.74
C GLY A 28 -9.26 -15.93 -9.66
N SER A 29 -8.79 -15.59 -8.46
CA SER A 29 -7.70 -14.64 -8.30
C SER A 29 -6.39 -15.11 -8.95
N LEU A 30 -6.08 -16.40 -8.83
CA LEU A 30 -4.89 -16.99 -9.45
C LEU A 30 -5.00 -17.04 -10.98
N LEU A 31 -6.18 -17.44 -11.49
CA LEU A 31 -6.46 -17.42 -12.92
C LEU A 31 -6.35 -16.00 -13.50
N PHE A 32 -6.93 -15.03 -12.82
CA PHE A 32 -6.90 -13.63 -13.22
C PHE A 32 -5.46 -13.09 -13.28
N TRP A 33 -4.63 -13.43 -12.27
CA TRP A 33 -3.23 -13.04 -12.26
C TRP A 33 -2.45 -13.69 -13.39
N GLY A 34 -2.60 -14.99 -13.63
CA GLY A 34 -1.99 -15.68 -14.77
C GLY A 34 -2.40 -15.07 -16.12
N TRP A 35 -3.67 -14.69 -16.25
CA TRP A 35 -4.18 -13.99 -17.44
C TRP A 35 -3.50 -12.63 -17.64
N LEU A 36 -3.30 -11.83 -16.58
CA LEU A 36 -2.57 -10.57 -16.64
C LEU A 36 -1.10 -10.77 -17.04
N ILE A 37 -0.42 -11.80 -16.51
CA ILE A 37 0.95 -12.15 -16.97
C ILE A 37 0.94 -12.46 -18.46
N ALA A 38 -0.06 -13.20 -18.95
CA ALA A 38 -0.19 -13.51 -20.38
C ALA A 38 -0.40 -12.25 -21.25
N ILE A 39 -1.16 -11.27 -20.75
CA ILE A 39 -1.32 -9.97 -21.43
C ILE A 39 0.03 -9.25 -21.53
N PHE A 40 0.78 -9.12 -20.42
CA PHE A 40 2.10 -8.49 -20.44
C PHE A 40 3.06 -9.21 -21.40
N ASN A 41 3.05 -10.54 -21.37
CA ASN A 41 3.83 -11.37 -22.29
C ASN A 41 3.45 -11.12 -23.76
N SER A 42 2.17 -10.97 -24.06
CA SER A 42 1.69 -10.66 -25.41
C SER A 42 2.20 -9.29 -25.90
N VAL A 43 2.23 -8.27 -25.03
CA VAL A 43 2.80 -6.97 -25.36
C VAL A 43 4.30 -7.07 -25.69
N VAL A 44 5.06 -7.83 -24.89
CA VAL A 44 6.49 -8.07 -25.13
C VAL A 44 6.69 -8.88 -26.42
N ALA A 45 5.85 -9.90 -26.67
CA ALA A 45 5.91 -10.73 -27.87
C ALA A 45 5.67 -9.92 -29.15
N VAL A 46 4.61 -9.07 -29.19
CA VAL A 46 4.31 -8.20 -30.34
C VAL A 46 5.47 -7.24 -30.61
N ARG A 47 6.07 -6.70 -29.57
CA ARG A 47 7.26 -5.85 -29.70
C ARG A 47 8.45 -6.63 -30.25
N ASN A 48 8.69 -7.86 -29.75
CA ASN A 48 9.77 -8.72 -30.22
C ASN A 48 9.59 -9.14 -31.68
N MET A 49 8.38 -9.48 -32.12
CA MET A 49 8.08 -9.78 -33.54
C MET A 49 8.47 -8.63 -34.47
N ARG A 50 8.32 -7.40 -34.03
CA ARG A 50 8.69 -6.21 -34.82
C ARG A 50 10.19 -5.91 -34.83
N GLN A 51 10.93 -6.28 -33.80
CA GLN A 51 12.33 -5.88 -33.58
C GLN A 51 13.33 -7.04 -33.61
N GLY A 52 12.89 -8.28 -33.35
CA GLY A 52 13.70 -9.51 -33.47
C GLY A 52 14.94 -9.58 -32.55
N ARG A 53 14.87 -8.97 -31.35
CA ARG A 53 16.04 -8.87 -30.47
C ARG A 53 16.17 -10.07 -29.54
N LYS A 54 17.40 -10.61 -29.40
CA LYS A 54 17.73 -11.73 -28.52
C LYS A 54 17.36 -11.46 -27.05
N LEU A 55 17.52 -10.22 -26.58
CA LEU A 55 17.16 -9.80 -25.23
C LEU A 55 15.65 -9.94 -24.97
N ASP A 56 14.78 -9.47 -25.90
CA ASP A 56 13.33 -9.56 -25.78
C ASP A 56 12.85 -11.02 -25.86
N SER A 57 13.45 -11.84 -26.73
CA SER A 57 13.13 -13.27 -26.84
C SER A 57 13.47 -14.01 -25.54
N MET A 58 14.60 -13.70 -24.93
CA MET A 58 15.01 -14.32 -23.68
C MET A 58 14.15 -13.84 -22.50
N ALA A 59 13.81 -12.56 -22.45
CA ALA A 59 12.90 -12.02 -21.43
C ALA A 59 11.50 -12.66 -21.54
N LEU A 60 11.01 -12.85 -22.78
CA LEU A 60 9.75 -13.54 -23.02
C LEU A 60 9.82 -15.01 -22.55
N LEU A 61 10.92 -15.72 -22.83
CA LEU A 61 11.11 -17.09 -22.34
C LEU A 61 11.05 -17.17 -20.81
N VAL A 62 11.77 -16.29 -20.10
CA VAL A 62 11.76 -16.24 -18.63
C VAL A 62 10.36 -15.96 -18.08
N SER A 63 9.67 -15.00 -18.67
CA SER A 63 8.31 -14.64 -18.24
C SER A 63 7.28 -15.75 -18.56
N GLN A 64 7.46 -16.51 -19.66
CA GLN A 64 6.64 -17.68 -19.96
C GLN A 64 6.87 -18.82 -18.97
N LEU A 65 8.10 -19.01 -18.46
CA LEU A 65 8.37 -19.98 -17.40
C LEU A 65 7.66 -19.61 -16.09
N VAL A 66 7.59 -18.32 -15.76
CA VAL A 66 6.77 -17.84 -14.63
C VAL A 66 5.28 -18.14 -14.87
N LEU A 67 4.75 -17.83 -16.06
CA LEU A 67 3.37 -18.13 -16.41
C LEU A 67 3.09 -19.64 -16.32
N ALA A 68 4.02 -20.48 -16.78
CA ALA A 68 3.89 -21.94 -16.70
C ALA A 68 3.79 -22.43 -15.23
N ALA A 69 4.51 -21.79 -14.29
CA ALA A 69 4.37 -22.11 -12.86
C ALA A 69 2.96 -21.78 -12.34
N PHE A 70 2.39 -20.63 -12.71
CA PHE A 70 1.00 -20.27 -12.35
C PHE A 70 -0.02 -21.25 -12.94
N VAL A 71 0.13 -21.59 -14.21
CA VAL A 71 -0.72 -22.60 -14.88
C VAL A 71 -0.55 -23.96 -14.19
N GLY A 72 0.67 -24.31 -13.78
CA GLY A 72 0.95 -25.54 -13.04
C GLY A 72 0.18 -25.61 -11.72
N VAL A 73 0.18 -24.52 -10.93
CA VAL A 73 -0.62 -24.46 -9.68
C VAL A 73 -2.10 -24.66 -9.98
N ILE A 74 -2.64 -23.99 -10.99
CA ILE A 74 -4.06 -24.10 -11.38
C ILE A 74 -4.44 -25.53 -11.80
N LEU A 75 -3.55 -26.21 -12.53
CA LEU A 75 -3.84 -27.55 -13.08
C LEU A 75 -3.62 -28.70 -12.09
N PHE A 76 -2.65 -28.57 -11.19
CA PHE A 76 -2.25 -29.66 -10.29
C PHE A 76 -2.77 -29.51 -8.86
N SER A 77 -3.41 -28.39 -8.52
CA SER A 77 -4.05 -28.17 -7.23
C SER A 77 -5.57 -28.17 -7.38
N GLU A 78 -6.22 -29.16 -6.78
CA GLU A 78 -7.69 -29.23 -6.77
C GLU A 78 -8.33 -27.99 -6.14
N SER A 79 -7.71 -27.45 -5.08
CA SER A 79 -8.19 -26.28 -4.36
C SER A 79 -8.00 -24.97 -5.11
N ASN A 80 -7.17 -24.93 -6.16
CA ASN A 80 -6.98 -23.76 -7.03
C ASN A 80 -7.62 -23.93 -8.43
N MET A 81 -8.38 -25.00 -8.65
CA MET A 81 -9.03 -25.24 -9.94
C MET A 81 -10.30 -24.36 -10.10
N PRO A 82 -10.31 -23.37 -11.03
CA PRO A 82 -11.39 -22.40 -11.12
C PRO A 82 -12.69 -22.96 -11.73
N PHE A 83 -12.62 -24.15 -12.36
CA PHE A 83 -13.74 -24.80 -13.03
C PHE A 83 -14.22 -26.09 -12.33
N ALA A 84 -13.94 -26.20 -11.02
CA ALA A 84 -14.45 -27.32 -10.23
C ALA A 84 -15.99 -27.30 -10.16
N ALA A 85 -16.61 -28.46 -10.32
CA ALA A 85 -18.06 -28.59 -10.18
C ALA A 85 -18.49 -28.34 -8.72
N THR A 86 -19.66 -27.75 -8.52
CA THR A 86 -20.25 -27.59 -7.20
C THR A 86 -20.52 -28.98 -6.61
N PRO A 87 -20.09 -29.28 -5.37
CA PRO A 87 -20.27 -30.59 -4.76
C PRO A 87 -21.74 -31.00 -4.67
N ALA A 88 -22.02 -32.27 -4.93
CA ALA A 88 -23.38 -32.83 -4.95
C ALA A 88 -24.17 -32.62 -3.65
N LYS A 89 -23.48 -32.52 -2.51
CA LYS A 89 -24.10 -32.27 -1.19
C LYS A 89 -24.91 -30.96 -1.10
N TYR A 90 -24.71 -30.03 -2.01
CA TYR A 90 -25.41 -28.74 -2.07
C TYR A 90 -26.64 -28.78 -2.97
N PHE A 91 -26.96 -29.93 -3.58
CA PHE A 91 -28.15 -30.10 -4.41
C PHE A 91 -29.15 -31.04 -3.75
N ASP A 92 -30.43 -30.78 -3.96
CA ASP A 92 -31.50 -31.69 -3.63
C ASP A 92 -31.67 -32.81 -4.70
N GLY A 93 -32.58 -33.77 -4.45
CA GLY A 93 -32.88 -34.85 -5.40
C GLY A 93 -33.47 -34.37 -6.73
N SER A 94 -33.85 -33.11 -6.86
CA SER A 94 -34.37 -32.49 -8.09
C SER A 94 -33.32 -31.64 -8.80
N GLY A 95 -32.10 -31.54 -8.27
CA GLY A 95 -31.01 -30.76 -8.84
C GLY A 95 -31.05 -29.27 -8.48
N ASN A 96 -31.90 -28.86 -7.53
CA ASN A 96 -31.90 -27.48 -7.03
C ASN A 96 -30.91 -27.34 -5.86
N LEU A 97 -30.41 -26.12 -5.68
CA LEU A 97 -29.54 -25.80 -4.55
C LEU A 97 -30.33 -25.82 -3.24
N THR A 98 -29.75 -26.43 -2.23
CA THR A 98 -30.31 -26.45 -0.86
C THR A 98 -29.87 -25.23 -0.07
N ALA A 99 -30.53 -24.95 1.06
CA ALA A 99 -30.12 -23.88 1.99
C ALA A 99 -28.66 -24.03 2.47
N ALA A 100 -28.11 -25.26 2.50
CA ALA A 100 -26.70 -25.49 2.81
C ALA A 100 -25.74 -24.86 1.79
N ALA A 101 -26.22 -24.51 0.58
CA ALA A 101 -25.40 -23.82 -0.42
C ALA A 101 -25.12 -22.35 -0.09
N SER A 102 -25.80 -21.76 0.89
CA SER A 102 -25.56 -20.37 1.34
C SER A 102 -24.11 -20.10 1.75
N VAL A 103 -23.43 -21.13 2.29
CA VAL A 103 -21.98 -21.04 2.60
C VAL A 103 -21.08 -20.84 1.37
N LEU A 104 -21.62 -21.00 0.17
CA LEU A 104 -20.90 -20.75 -1.08
C LEU A 104 -21.00 -19.28 -1.53
N GLY A 105 -21.83 -18.46 -0.86
CA GLY A 105 -22.00 -17.05 -1.15
C GLY A 105 -20.74 -16.21 -0.89
N MET A 106 -20.75 -15.00 -1.42
CA MET A 106 -19.69 -14.03 -1.16
C MET A 106 -19.79 -13.57 0.31
N ASN A 107 -18.63 -13.39 0.96
CA ASN A 107 -18.61 -12.74 2.26
C ASN A 107 -19.09 -11.29 2.11
N THR A 108 -20.01 -10.86 2.94
CA THR A 108 -20.66 -9.54 2.87
C THR A 108 -19.70 -8.36 3.02
N LEU A 109 -18.57 -8.56 3.71
CA LEU A 109 -17.49 -7.56 3.79
C LEU A 109 -16.84 -7.29 2.42
N LEU A 110 -16.93 -8.25 1.48
CA LEU A 110 -16.41 -8.10 0.11
C LEU A 110 -17.37 -7.33 -0.81
N GLU A 111 -18.62 -7.11 -0.39
CA GLU A 111 -19.63 -6.36 -1.13
C GLU A 111 -19.45 -4.85 -0.92
N HIS A 112 -18.35 -4.34 -1.46
CA HIS A 112 -18.01 -2.93 -1.41
C HIS A 112 -17.26 -2.52 -2.68
N TRP A 113 -17.51 -1.31 -3.19
CA TRP A 113 -16.89 -0.82 -4.44
C TRP A 113 -15.35 -0.84 -4.39
N ALA A 114 -14.77 -0.48 -3.24
CA ALA A 114 -13.32 -0.48 -3.07
C ALA A 114 -12.76 -1.90 -3.19
N MET A 115 -13.45 -2.92 -2.64
CA MET A 115 -13.06 -4.32 -2.77
C MET A 115 -13.25 -4.85 -4.21
N ALA A 116 -14.20 -4.33 -4.98
CA ALA A 116 -14.33 -4.70 -6.38
C ALA A 116 -13.14 -4.22 -7.23
N ILE A 117 -12.51 -3.09 -6.88
CA ILE A 117 -11.43 -2.46 -7.66
C ILE A 117 -10.03 -2.75 -7.07
N HIS A 118 -9.90 -2.87 -5.74
CA HIS A 118 -8.63 -3.07 -5.05
C HIS A 118 -7.85 -4.30 -5.53
N PRO A 119 -8.38 -5.54 -5.55
CA PRO A 119 -7.60 -6.70 -5.96
C PRO A 119 -7.16 -6.65 -7.43
N PRO A 120 -8.00 -6.26 -8.41
CA PRO A 120 -7.56 -6.11 -9.78
C PRO A 120 -6.37 -5.16 -9.95
N THR A 121 -6.36 -4.03 -9.24
CA THR A 121 -5.25 -3.08 -9.31
C THR A 121 -3.95 -3.66 -8.73
N LEU A 122 -4.03 -4.39 -7.61
CA LEU A 122 -2.88 -5.14 -7.08
C LEU A 122 -2.36 -6.17 -8.08
N PHE A 123 -3.24 -6.97 -8.68
CA PHE A 123 -2.84 -8.00 -9.62
C PHE A 123 -2.21 -7.45 -10.89
N VAL A 124 -2.66 -6.29 -11.40
CA VAL A 124 -1.98 -5.58 -12.49
C VAL A 124 -0.55 -5.22 -12.08
N GLY A 125 -0.37 -4.70 -10.87
CA GLY A 125 0.95 -4.40 -10.30
C GLY A 125 1.83 -5.64 -10.21
N TYR A 126 1.33 -6.70 -9.60
CA TYR A 126 2.05 -7.96 -9.41
C TYR A 126 2.44 -8.62 -10.73
N ALA A 127 1.50 -8.75 -11.66
CA ALA A 127 1.74 -9.35 -12.96
C ALA A 127 2.79 -8.58 -13.78
N GLY A 128 2.70 -7.24 -13.76
CA GLY A 128 3.60 -6.41 -14.52
C GLY A 128 5.04 -6.38 -13.97
N LEU A 129 5.25 -6.60 -12.66
CA LEU A 129 6.58 -6.73 -12.05
C LEU A 129 7.32 -8.01 -12.46
N THR A 130 6.65 -8.98 -13.08
CA THR A 130 7.30 -10.10 -13.76
C THR A 130 8.21 -9.63 -14.90
N ILE A 131 7.88 -8.54 -15.57
CA ILE A 131 8.62 -8.06 -16.74
C ILE A 131 10.02 -7.52 -16.39
N PRO A 132 10.22 -6.60 -15.41
CA PRO A 132 11.57 -6.19 -15.03
C PRO A 132 12.43 -7.34 -14.52
N PHE A 133 11.87 -8.31 -13.79
CA PHE A 133 12.55 -9.54 -13.42
C PHE A 133 13.01 -10.33 -14.65
N ALA A 134 12.10 -10.57 -15.60
CA ALA A 134 12.40 -11.32 -16.80
C ALA A 134 13.50 -10.65 -17.65
N TYR A 135 13.49 -9.32 -17.78
CA TYR A 135 14.55 -8.59 -18.47
C TYR A 135 15.88 -8.61 -17.71
N ALA A 136 15.87 -8.56 -16.37
CA ALA A 136 17.08 -8.66 -15.57
C ALA A 136 17.77 -10.02 -15.76
N ILE A 137 16.99 -11.12 -15.69
CA ILE A 137 17.50 -12.48 -15.93
C ILE A 137 17.94 -12.66 -17.39
N ALA A 138 17.16 -12.14 -18.35
CA ALA A 138 17.54 -12.17 -19.76
C ALA A 138 18.89 -11.45 -20.00
N ALA A 139 19.10 -10.27 -19.41
CA ALA A 139 20.33 -9.51 -19.52
C ALA A 139 21.54 -10.30 -18.98
N ILE A 140 21.37 -11.00 -17.85
CA ILE A 140 22.39 -11.91 -17.31
C ILE A 140 22.70 -13.04 -18.29
N ILE A 141 21.67 -13.74 -18.82
CA ILE A 141 21.83 -14.88 -19.72
C ILE A 141 22.55 -14.47 -20.99
N VAL A 142 22.09 -13.39 -21.64
CA VAL A 142 22.71 -12.93 -22.90
C VAL A 142 23.98 -12.09 -22.68
N ASN A 143 24.37 -11.86 -21.42
CA ASN A 143 25.50 -11.04 -21.01
C ASN A 143 25.44 -9.58 -21.53
N ASP A 144 24.25 -8.99 -21.49
CA ASP A 144 24.01 -7.60 -21.88
C ASP A 144 23.94 -6.68 -20.66
N SER A 145 25.07 -6.05 -20.32
CA SER A 145 25.16 -5.05 -19.27
C SER A 145 24.98 -3.61 -19.78
N SER A 146 24.43 -3.43 -20.96
CA SER A 146 24.04 -2.12 -21.50
C SER A 146 22.78 -1.56 -20.82
N LYS A 147 22.47 -0.31 -21.09
CA LYS A 147 21.25 0.34 -20.59
C LYS A 147 19.95 -0.22 -21.22
N GLU A 148 20.07 -1.04 -22.26
CA GLU A 148 18.94 -1.45 -23.10
C GLU A 148 17.85 -2.19 -22.30
N TRP A 149 18.23 -3.17 -21.46
CA TRP A 149 17.27 -3.92 -20.68
C TRP A 149 16.50 -3.04 -19.66
N VAL A 150 17.19 -2.04 -19.07
CA VAL A 150 16.56 -1.07 -18.15
C VAL A 150 15.58 -0.16 -18.90
N VAL A 151 15.99 0.37 -20.06
CA VAL A 151 15.13 1.22 -20.89
C VAL A 151 13.86 0.47 -21.32
N ARG A 152 13.98 -0.83 -21.61
CA ARG A 152 12.86 -1.68 -22.01
C ARG A 152 11.91 -2.00 -20.87
N SER A 153 12.44 -2.27 -19.69
CA SER A 153 11.64 -2.70 -18.53
C SER A 153 11.12 -1.55 -17.67
N GLN A 154 11.79 -0.39 -17.66
CA GLN A 154 11.45 0.73 -16.75
C GLN A 154 9.99 1.19 -16.82
N ARG A 155 9.37 1.18 -18.01
CA ARG A 155 7.98 1.60 -18.16
C ARG A 155 7.02 0.60 -17.53
N TYR A 156 7.26 -0.69 -17.73
CA TYR A 156 6.51 -1.74 -17.07
C TYR A 156 6.67 -1.62 -15.55
N THR A 157 7.87 -1.33 -15.08
CA THR A 157 8.15 -1.14 -13.65
C THR A 157 7.35 0.03 -13.07
N LEU A 158 7.37 1.22 -13.70
CA LEU A 158 6.62 2.39 -13.23
C LEU A 158 5.11 2.16 -13.29
N PHE A 159 4.61 1.58 -14.39
CA PHE A 159 3.21 1.24 -14.56
C PHE A 159 2.75 0.25 -13.47
N SER A 160 3.50 -0.82 -13.27
CA SER A 160 3.18 -1.84 -12.27
C SER A 160 3.24 -1.31 -10.85
N TRP A 161 4.25 -0.51 -10.55
CA TRP A 161 4.42 0.12 -9.25
C TRP A 161 3.30 1.12 -8.93
N PHE A 162 2.84 1.87 -9.94
CA PHE A 162 1.66 2.73 -9.83
C PHE A 162 0.41 1.93 -9.47
N PHE A 163 0.10 0.88 -10.24
CA PHE A 163 -1.09 0.07 -9.97
C PHE A 163 -1.02 -0.65 -8.62
N LEU A 164 0.16 -1.13 -8.24
CA LEU A 164 0.38 -1.72 -6.92
C LEU A 164 0.13 -0.71 -5.80
N GLY A 165 0.64 0.53 -5.95
CA GLY A 165 0.40 1.62 -5.00
C GLY A 165 -1.08 2.00 -4.90
N VAL A 166 -1.76 2.16 -6.06
CA VAL A 166 -3.21 2.41 -6.09
C VAL A 166 -3.98 1.28 -5.39
N GLY A 167 -3.58 0.02 -5.65
CA GLY A 167 -4.18 -1.13 -5.00
C GLY A 167 -4.01 -1.09 -3.48
N ILE A 168 -2.80 -0.84 -2.97
CA ILE A 168 -2.54 -0.72 -1.52
C ILE A 168 -3.42 0.39 -0.91
N GLY A 169 -3.50 1.56 -1.53
CA GLY A 169 -4.31 2.66 -1.02
C GLY A 169 -5.82 2.39 -1.05
N LEU A 170 -6.33 1.72 -2.09
CA LEU A 170 -7.73 1.31 -2.14
C LEU A 170 -8.04 0.24 -1.08
N GLY A 171 -7.10 -0.66 -0.78
CA GLY A 171 -7.21 -1.61 0.32
C GLY A 171 -7.25 -0.91 1.68
N ALA A 172 -6.44 0.13 1.88
CA ALA A 172 -6.45 0.95 3.08
C ALA A 172 -7.80 1.69 3.25
N ILE A 173 -8.37 2.26 2.18
CA ILE A 173 -9.70 2.87 2.19
C ILE A 173 -10.76 1.82 2.54
N TRP A 174 -10.71 0.64 1.92
CA TRP A 174 -11.64 -0.44 2.21
C TRP A 174 -11.57 -0.88 3.68
N ALA A 175 -10.37 -1.08 4.22
CA ALA A 175 -10.18 -1.44 5.62
C ALA A 175 -10.77 -0.37 6.56
N TYR A 176 -10.55 0.91 6.25
CA TYR A 176 -11.04 2.03 7.05
C TYR A 176 -12.56 2.09 7.11
N VAL A 177 -13.25 1.93 5.98
CA VAL A 177 -14.71 2.13 5.92
C VAL A 177 -15.54 0.87 6.17
N VAL A 178 -14.96 -0.34 5.98
CA VAL A 178 -15.74 -1.60 5.99
C VAL A 178 -15.49 -2.45 7.21
N LEU A 179 -14.25 -2.50 7.74
CA LEU A 179 -13.92 -3.44 8.81
C LEU A 179 -14.38 -2.99 10.20
N GLY A 180 -14.83 -1.76 10.35
CA GLY A 180 -15.41 -1.25 11.60
C GLY A 180 -14.42 -1.09 12.77
N TRP A 181 -13.10 -1.16 12.52
CA TRP A 181 -12.05 -0.97 13.53
C TRP A 181 -11.41 0.43 13.47
N GLY A 182 -11.83 1.28 12.52
CA GLY A 182 -11.39 2.67 12.40
C GLY A 182 -9.94 2.87 12.01
N GLY A 183 -9.23 1.81 11.62
CA GLY A 183 -7.86 1.87 11.11
C GLY A 183 -7.80 1.50 9.62
N TYR A 184 -6.70 1.85 8.98
CA TYR A 184 -6.47 1.63 7.55
C TYR A 184 -5.30 0.68 7.25
N TRP A 185 -4.56 0.22 8.28
CA TRP A 185 -3.42 -0.68 8.17
C TRP A 185 -3.25 -1.49 9.44
N GLY A 186 -3.41 -2.82 9.35
CA GLY A 186 -3.38 -3.73 10.50
C GLY A 186 -2.10 -4.54 10.63
N TRP A 187 -1.09 -4.36 9.76
CA TRP A 187 0.09 -5.22 9.67
C TRP A 187 -0.25 -6.70 9.44
N ASP A 188 -1.39 -6.96 8.77
CA ASP A 188 -1.72 -8.32 8.36
C ASP A 188 -0.63 -8.89 7.44
N PRO A 189 -0.28 -10.19 7.52
CA PRO A 189 0.76 -10.79 6.69
C PRO A 189 0.60 -10.58 5.18
N VAL A 190 -0.64 -10.56 4.67
CA VAL A 190 -0.90 -10.34 3.22
C VAL A 190 -0.81 -8.85 2.86
N GLU A 191 -1.22 -7.94 3.76
CA GLU A 191 -0.95 -6.50 3.62
C GLU A 191 0.55 -6.25 3.54
N ASN A 192 1.32 -6.80 4.49
CA ASN A 192 2.79 -6.68 4.53
C ASN A 192 3.41 -7.17 3.21
N ALA A 193 2.94 -8.28 2.66
CA ALA A 193 3.45 -8.83 1.41
C ALA A 193 3.30 -7.87 0.23
N SER A 194 2.19 -7.15 0.14
CA SER A 194 1.99 -6.11 -0.88
C SER A 194 2.97 -4.95 -0.71
N LEU A 195 3.19 -4.53 0.53
CA LEU A 195 4.13 -3.47 0.89
C LEU A 195 5.58 -3.84 0.59
N LEU A 196 6.00 -5.10 0.81
CA LEU A 196 7.36 -5.58 0.52
C LEU A 196 7.77 -5.32 -0.93
N SER A 197 6.93 -5.74 -1.88
CA SER A 197 7.20 -5.54 -3.31
C SER A 197 7.16 -4.06 -3.70
N TRP A 198 6.31 -3.26 -3.06
CA TRP A 198 6.23 -1.82 -3.29
C TRP A 198 7.47 -1.08 -2.80
N ILE A 199 7.96 -1.39 -1.58
CA ILE A 199 9.18 -0.80 -0.98
C ILE A 199 10.41 -1.11 -1.84
N VAL A 200 10.64 -2.39 -2.20
CA VAL A 200 11.80 -2.75 -3.03
C VAL A 200 11.63 -2.24 -4.47
N GLY A 201 10.38 -2.08 -4.92
CA GLY A 201 10.06 -1.38 -6.18
C GLY A 201 10.57 0.06 -6.22
N VAL A 202 10.57 0.79 -5.09
CA VAL A 202 11.20 2.12 -4.98
C VAL A 202 12.70 2.03 -5.24
N ALA A 203 13.39 1.08 -4.58
CA ALA A 203 14.82 0.85 -4.79
C ALA A 203 15.14 0.48 -6.25
N LEU A 204 14.26 -0.31 -6.90
CA LEU A 204 14.39 -0.68 -8.31
C LEU A 204 14.26 0.54 -9.24
N ILE A 205 13.25 1.38 -9.05
CA ILE A 205 13.02 2.60 -9.85
C ILE A 205 14.20 3.56 -9.73
N HIS A 206 14.71 3.75 -8.53
CA HIS A 206 15.86 4.60 -8.26
C HIS A 206 17.14 4.01 -8.85
N SER A 207 17.36 2.69 -8.73
CA SER A 207 18.50 2.01 -9.37
C SER A 207 18.47 2.15 -10.89
N PHE A 208 17.30 1.99 -11.52
CA PHE A 208 17.13 2.19 -12.95
C PHE A 208 17.45 3.63 -13.38
N THR A 209 17.09 4.61 -12.56
CA THR A 209 17.41 6.01 -12.82
C THR A 209 18.92 6.24 -12.85
N VAL A 210 19.65 5.72 -11.85
CA VAL A 210 21.12 5.83 -11.78
C VAL A 210 21.77 5.05 -12.93
N TYR A 211 21.29 3.84 -13.23
CA TYR A 211 21.83 3.03 -14.33
C TYR A 211 21.68 3.75 -15.69
N ARG A 212 20.53 4.35 -15.96
CA ARG A 212 20.29 5.09 -17.21
C ARG A 212 21.16 6.35 -17.32
N GLN A 213 21.26 7.12 -16.24
CA GLN A 213 21.93 8.42 -16.26
C GLN A 213 23.43 8.32 -16.11
N ARG A 214 23.92 7.39 -15.27
CA ARG A 214 25.31 7.29 -14.87
C ARG A 214 26.02 6.03 -15.36
N GLY A 215 25.28 4.98 -15.73
CA GLY A 215 25.84 3.66 -16.02
C GLY A 215 26.28 2.89 -14.75
N ALA A 216 25.96 3.43 -13.57
CA ALA A 216 26.22 2.84 -12.25
C ALA A 216 25.02 2.01 -11.75
N PHE A 217 25.13 1.36 -10.59
CA PHE A 217 24.08 0.56 -9.96
C PHE A 217 23.58 -0.63 -10.80
N LYS A 218 24.42 -1.18 -11.66
CA LYS A 218 24.06 -2.32 -12.50
C LYS A 218 23.66 -3.54 -11.68
N ARG A 219 24.48 -3.89 -10.66
CA ARG A 219 24.21 -5.02 -9.76
C ARG A 219 22.98 -4.76 -8.89
N TRP A 220 22.83 -3.53 -8.36
CA TRP A 220 21.66 -3.11 -7.61
C TRP A 220 20.37 -3.26 -8.44
N SER A 221 20.40 -2.84 -9.71
CA SER A 221 19.24 -2.95 -10.60
C SER A 221 18.78 -4.40 -10.80
N VAL A 222 19.72 -5.32 -11.01
CA VAL A 222 19.42 -6.76 -11.14
C VAL A 222 18.89 -7.32 -9.82
N MET A 223 19.58 -7.04 -8.71
CA MET A 223 19.19 -7.52 -7.39
C MET A 223 17.78 -7.03 -7.01
N CYS A 224 17.51 -5.73 -7.15
CA CYS A 224 16.19 -5.17 -6.85
C CYS A 224 15.10 -5.73 -7.76
N ALA A 225 15.37 -6.00 -9.05
CA ALA A 225 14.40 -6.62 -9.95
C ALA A 225 14.04 -8.05 -9.49
N CYS A 226 15.03 -8.85 -9.09
CA CYS A 226 14.83 -10.19 -8.57
C CYS A 226 14.09 -10.17 -7.21
N LEU A 227 14.48 -9.30 -6.29
CA LEU A 227 13.83 -9.18 -4.98
C LEU A 227 12.39 -8.66 -5.08
N THR A 228 12.14 -7.64 -5.91
CA THR A 228 10.78 -7.12 -6.12
C THR A 228 9.85 -8.23 -6.59
N PHE A 229 10.29 -9.03 -7.58
CA PHE A 229 9.53 -10.17 -8.06
C PHE A 229 9.37 -11.27 -6.99
N ALA A 230 10.46 -11.62 -6.29
CA ALA A 230 10.40 -12.62 -5.22
C ALA A 230 9.36 -12.23 -4.15
N PHE A 231 9.32 -10.97 -3.73
CA PHE A 231 8.33 -10.48 -2.76
C PHE A 231 6.90 -10.47 -3.30
N VAL A 232 6.71 -10.25 -4.60
CA VAL A 232 5.38 -10.45 -5.24
C VAL A 232 4.92 -11.89 -5.05
N ILE A 233 5.81 -12.87 -5.26
CA ILE A 233 5.47 -14.29 -5.08
C ILE A 233 5.33 -14.66 -3.61
N VAL A 234 6.08 -14.03 -2.69
CA VAL A 234 5.89 -14.19 -1.23
C VAL A 234 4.45 -13.84 -0.83
N GLY A 235 3.83 -12.83 -1.42
CA GLY A 235 2.44 -12.49 -1.14
C GLY A 235 1.47 -13.64 -1.43
N THR A 236 1.56 -14.25 -2.61
CA THR A 236 0.71 -15.39 -2.93
C THR A 236 1.10 -16.66 -2.17
N PHE A 237 2.39 -16.81 -1.85
CA PHE A 237 2.87 -17.90 -1.00
C PHE A 237 2.26 -17.81 0.41
N ILE A 238 2.31 -16.65 1.07
CA ILE A 238 1.71 -16.44 2.39
C ILE A 238 0.21 -16.72 2.35
N SER A 239 -0.52 -16.16 1.38
CA SER A 239 -1.97 -16.30 1.32
C SER A 239 -2.47 -17.71 1.00
N ARG A 240 -1.62 -18.63 0.50
CA ARG A 240 -2.02 -19.97 0.04
C ARG A 240 -1.25 -21.13 0.69
N SER A 241 -0.18 -20.85 1.46
CA SER A 241 0.63 -21.89 2.09
C SER A 241 0.04 -22.47 3.37
N GLY A 242 -0.80 -21.69 4.05
CA GLY A 242 -1.28 -22.04 5.39
C GLY A 242 -0.21 -21.91 6.49
N LEU A 243 0.96 -21.35 6.18
CA LEU A 243 2.07 -21.21 7.14
C LEU A 243 1.87 -20.07 8.14
N VAL A 244 1.12 -19.04 7.74
CA VAL A 244 0.93 -17.82 8.54
C VAL A 244 -0.56 -17.51 8.60
N GLN A 245 -1.05 -17.14 9.80
CA GLN A 245 -2.44 -16.71 10.01
C GLN A 245 -2.64 -15.30 9.44
N SER A 246 -3.68 -15.11 8.63
CA SER A 246 -4.07 -13.82 8.05
C SER A 246 -5.57 -13.81 7.76
N VAL A 247 -6.20 -12.65 7.92
CA VAL A 247 -7.61 -12.45 7.53
C VAL A 247 -7.83 -12.55 6.01
N HIS A 248 -6.76 -12.43 5.23
CA HIS A 248 -6.73 -12.54 3.77
C HIS A 248 -6.24 -13.93 3.28
N ALA A 249 -5.89 -14.85 4.21
CA ALA A 249 -5.37 -16.15 3.83
C ALA A 249 -6.49 -17.11 3.44
N PHE A 250 -6.17 -17.99 2.50
CA PHE A 250 -6.95 -19.15 2.14
C PHE A 250 -6.44 -20.39 2.91
N GLU A 251 -7.17 -21.48 2.87
CA GLU A 251 -6.68 -22.76 3.39
C GLU A 251 -5.36 -23.16 2.72
N GLY A 252 -4.47 -23.80 3.48
CA GLY A 252 -3.17 -24.24 2.99
C GLY A 252 -3.29 -25.26 1.85
N ASP A 253 -2.40 -25.14 0.85
CA ASP A 253 -2.34 -26.03 -0.30
C ASP A 253 -0.89 -26.48 -0.57
N PRO A 254 -0.60 -27.79 -0.49
CA PRO A 254 0.76 -28.32 -0.69
C PRO A 254 1.35 -28.01 -2.07
N VAL A 255 0.52 -27.96 -3.13
CA VAL A 255 0.99 -27.64 -4.48
C VAL A 255 1.39 -26.18 -4.58
N SER A 256 0.58 -25.27 -4.02
CA SER A 256 0.92 -23.85 -3.94
C SER A 256 2.18 -23.62 -3.10
N LEU A 257 2.31 -24.30 -1.96
CA LEU A 257 3.50 -24.24 -1.12
C LEU A 257 4.77 -24.66 -1.90
N ALA A 258 4.72 -25.77 -2.59
CA ALA A 258 5.87 -26.30 -3.33
C ALA A 258 6.23 -25.44 -4.55
N LEU A 259 5.28 -25.11 -5.41
CA LEU A 259 5.54 -24.39 -6.67
C LEU A 259 5.90 -22.92 -6.44
N PHE A 260 5.19 -22.20 -5.56
CA PHE A 260 5.53 -20.81 -5.26
C PHE A 260 6.81 -20.72 -4.42
N GLY A 261 7.04 -21.63 -3.48
CA GLY A 261 8.32 -21.72 -2.76
C GLY A 261 9.50 -21.97 -3.70
N ALA A 262 9.35 -22.91 -4.65
CA ALA A 262 10.36 -23.16 -5.69
C ALA A 262 10.58 -21.92 -6.58
N LEU A 263 9.53 -21.19 -6.95
CA LEU A 263 9.63 -19.99 -7.78
C LEU A 263 10.34 -18.84 -7.04
N ILE A 264 10.08 -18.65 -5.75
CA ILE A 264 10.81 -17.69 -4.89
C ILE A 264 12.29 -18.06 -4.85
N GLY A 265 12.60 -19.33 -4.49
CA GLY A 265 13.96 -19.81 -4.41
C GLY A 265 14.70 -19.69 -5.75
N ALA A 266 14.07 -20.11 -6.85
CA ALA A 266 14.66 -20.02 -8.19
C ALA A 266 14.92 -18.58 -8.62
N SER A 267 14.02 -17.64 -8.32
CA SER A 267 14.18 -16.23 -8.70
C SER A 267 15.35 -15.57 -7.96
N ILE A 268 15.49 -15.82 -6.66
CA ILE A 268 16.59 -15.31 -5.84
C ILE A 268 17.91 -15.95 -6.27
N LEU A 269 17.95 -17.28 -6.41
CA LEU A 269 19.16 -18.01 -6.83
C LEU A 269 19.62 -17.60 -8.23
N ALA A 270 18.69 -17.46 -9.19
CA ALA A 270 19.02 -16.99 -10.54
C ALA A 270 19.66 -15.59 -10.52
N GLY A 271 19.16 -14.69 -9.67
CA GLY A 271 19.75 -13.37 -9.46
C GLY A 271 21.16 -13.45 -8.85
N ILE A 272 21.33 -14.18 -7.76
CA ILE A 272 22.61 -14.32 -7.05
C ILE A 272 23.65 -15.02 -7.93
N VAL A 273 23.34 -16.21 -8.43
CA VAL A 273 24.26 -17.01 -9.27
C VAL A 273 24.58 -16.24 -10.54
N GLY A 274 23.57 -15.64 -11.17
CA GLY A 274 23.74 -14.82 -12.36
C GLY A 274 24.70 -13.66 -12.15
N LEU A 275 24.54 -12.92 -11.05
CA LEU A 275 25.46 -11.82 -10.69
C LEU A 275 26.86 -12.31 -10.35
N ILE A 276 27.02 -13.45 -9.68
CA ILE A 276 28.33 -14.05 -9.42
C ILE A 276 29.03 -14.41 -10.74
N VAL A 277 28.35 -15.10 -11.64
CA VAL A 277 28.88 -15.50 -12.96
C VAL A 277 29.22 -14.29 -13.83
N ARG A 278 28.39 -13.25 -13.79
CA ARG A 278 28.54 -12.02 -14.58
C ARG A 278 29.13 -10.84 -13.80
N TRP A 279 29.79 -11.10 -12.66
CA TRP A 279 30.27 -10.07 -11.73
C TRP A 279 31.08 -8.97 -12.40
N LYS A 280 31.97 -9.34 -13.33
CA LYS A 280 32.79 -8.39 -14.05
C LYS A 280 31.99 -7.57 -15.06
N SER A 281 31.09 -8.20 -15.80
CA SER A 281 30.28 -7.52 -16.84
C SER A 281 29.29 -6.51 -16.24
N PHE A 282 28.71 -6.82 -15.07
CA PHE A 282 27.80 -5.95 -14.34
C PHE A 282 28.52 -5.10 -13.27
N GLY A 283 29.85 -5.10 -13.30
CA GLY A 283 30.70 -4.22 -12.48
C GLY A 283 30.73 -2.78 -12.97
N PRO A 284 31.41 -1.88 -12.21
CA PRO A 284 31.62 -0.52 -12.63
C PRO A 284 32.41 -0.48 -13.95
N ALA A 285 32.02 0.42 -14.84
CA ALA A 285 32.90 0.78 -15.95
C ALA A 285 34.17 1.35 -15.33
N SER A 286 35.33 1.05 -15.86
CA SER A 286 36.72 1.26 -15.36
C SER A 286 37.05 2.62 -14.70
N SER A 287 36.12 3.42 -14.33
CA SER A 287 36.19 4.78 -13.78
C SER A 287 35.47 4.99 -12.45
N GLY A 288 35.37 4.00 -11.55
CA GLY A 288 34.83 4.23 -10.21
C GLY A 288 33.34 4.66 -10.12
N ALA A 289 32.56 4.45 -11.16
CA ALA A 289 31.18 4.96 -11.25
C ALA A 289 30.21 4.34 -10.25
N ASP A 290 30.55 3.19 -9.67
CA ASP A 290 29.72 2.52 -8.63
C ASP A 290 30.26 2.82 -7.21
N ASP A 291 31.42 3.42 -7.08
CA ASP A 291 31.96 3.77 -5.78
C ASP A 291 31.33 5.07 -5.30
N VAL A 292 30.80 5.05 -4.09
CA VAL A 292 30.33 6.25 -3.39
C VAL A 292 31.57 7.03 -2.94
N GLU A 293 32.15 7.85 -3.82
CA GLU A 293 33.35 8.64 -3.52
C GLU A 293 33.11 9.68 -2.42
N ASN A 294 31.90 10.19 -2.32
CA ASN A 294 31.57 11.24 -1.37
C ASN A 294 30.17 11.04 -0.76
N MET A 295 30.12 11.05 0.57
CA MET A 295 28.86 10.90 1.31
C MET A 295 27.86 12.02 1.04
N LEU A 296 28.34 13.23 0.70
CA LEU A 296 27.48 14.36 0.34
C LEU A 296 27.27 14.40 -1.18
N SER A 297 26.68 13.34 -1.72
CA SER A 297 26.37 13.17 -3.14
C SER A 297 25.01 12.53 -3.37
N LYS A 298 24.44 12.74 -4.56
CA LYS A 298 23.23 12.01 -4.97
C LYS A 298 23.47 10.51 -5.04
N ASP A 299 24.64 10.10 -5.48
CA ASP A 299 25.04 8.69 -5.59
C ASP A 299 24.94 8.02 -4.22
N ALA A 300 25.48 8.66 -3.18
CA ALA A 300 25.37 8.20 -1.80
C ALA A 300 23.91 8.14 -1.32
N ALA A 301 23.11 9.17 -1.58
CA ALA A 301 21.71 9.21 -1.18
C ALA A 301 20.90 8.06 -1.83
N TYR A 302 21.11 7.79 -3.12
CA TYR A 302 20.47 6.65 -3.80
C TYR A 302 20.96 5.30 -3.27
N TYR A 303 22.25 5.20 -2.93
CA TYR A 303 22.81 3.98 -2.33
C TYR A 303 22.16 3.67 -0.98
N PHE A 304 22.11 4.66 -0.08
CA PHE A 304 21.48 4.51 1.23
C PHE A 304 19.98 4.27 1.14
N ASN A 305 19.28 4.91 0.19
CA ASN A 305 17.89 4.59 -0.13
C ASN A 305 17.72 3.09 -0.40
N ASN A 306 18.54 2.54 -1.29
CA ASN A 306 18.43 1.12 -1.65
C ASN A 306 18.71 0.21 -0.45
N VAL A 307 19.76 0.52 0.33
CA VAL A 307 20.11 -0.27 1.53
C VAL A 307 18.96 -0.26 2.53
N ILE A 308 18.41 0.92 2.85
CA ILE A 308 17.33 1.04 3.84
C ILE A 308 16.08 0.31 3.34
N MET A 309 15.69 0.46 2.07
CA MET A 309 14.51 -0.22 1.51
C MET A 309 14.65 -1.75 1.55
N VAL A 310 15.83 -2.28 1.18
CA VAL A 310 16.06 -3.73 1.22
C VAL A 310 16.12 -4.24 2.66
N VAL A 311 16.84 -3.54 3.56
CA VAL A 311 16.90 -3.93 4.99
C VAL A 311 15.49 -3.90 5.60
N PHE A 312 14.71 -2.86 5.35
CA PHE A 312 13.35 -2.78 5.84
C PHE A 312 12.48 -3.92 5.31
N ALA A 313 12.56 -4.21 4.02
CA ALA A 313 11.80 -5.32 3.43
C ALA A 313 12.21 -6.69 4.02
N VAL A 314 13.51 -6.92 4.27
CA VAL A 314 13.99 -8.16 4.91
C VAL A 314 13.49 -8.27 6.35
N LEU A 315 13.60 -7.20 7.14
CA LEU A 315 13.09 -7.17 8.52
C LEU A 315 11.57 -7.40 8.56
N LEU A 316 10.82 -6.71 7.71
CA LEU A 316 9.38 -6.87 7.62
C LEU A 316 8.99 -8.29 7.22
N THR A 317 9.69 -8.90 6.26
CA THR A 317 9.47 -10.30 5.87
C THR A 317 9.72 -11.23 7.06
N TYR A 318 10.84 -11.05 7.77
CA TYR A 318 11.20 -11.85 8.93
C TYR A 318 10.11 -11.81 10.01
N LEU A 319 9.63 -10.62 10.36
CA LEU A 319 8.56 -10.44 11.34
C LEU A 319 7.23 -11.05 10.86
N THR A 320 6.93 -10.90 9.56
CA THR A 320 5.68 -11.40 8.98
C THR A 320 5.59 -12.95 9.00
N VAL A 321 6.72 -13.63 8.80
CA VAL A 321 6.76 -15.10 8.83
C VAL A 321 7.21 -15.68 10.17
N SER A 322 7.37 -14.85 11.19
CA SER A 322 7.94 -15.24 12.50
C SER A 322 7.23 -16.40 13.16
N SER A 323 5.89 -16.47 13.06
CA SER A 323 5.07 -17.57 13.60
C SER A 323 5.41 -18.93 13.00
N ALA A 324 5.93 -18.96 11.76
CA ALA A 324 6.36 -20.18 11.07
C ALA A 324 7.86 -20.49 11.29
N LEU A 325 8.62 -19.61 11.92
CA LEU A 325 10.04 -19.82 12.19
C LEU A 325 10.27 -20.65 13.47
N PRO A 326 11.41 -21.36 13.57
CA PRO A 326 11.77 -22.10 14.76
C PRO A 326 11.86 -21.21 16.02
N ALA A 327 11.37 -21.69 17.16
CA ALA A 327 11.30 -20.95 18.42
C ALA A 327 12.66 -20.51 19.00
N PHE A 328 13.78 -21.06 18.53
CA PHE A 328 15.12 -20.61 18.93
C PHE A 328 15.57 -19.30 18.28
N LEU A 329 14.86 -18.86 17.22
CA LEU A 329 15.12 -17.56 16.57
C LEU A 329 14.36 -16.45 17.30
N PRO A 330 14.87 -15.19 17.30
CA PRO A 330 14.12 -14.06 17.84
C PRO A 330 12.72 -13.98 17.21
N PHE A 331 11.68 -13.83 18.02
CA PHE A 331 10.25 -13.87 17.61
C PHE A 331 9.79 -15.18 16.96
N GLY A 332 10.63 -16.21 16.84
CA GLY A 332 10.27 -17.49 16.24
C GLY A 332 9.16 -18.22 17.00
N GLY A 333 8.17 -18.77 16.26
CA GLY A 333 6.98 -19.40 16.82
C GLY A 333 5.94 -18.45 17.41
N GLN A 334 6.10 -17.12 17.22
CA GLN A 334 5.21 -16.10 17.79
C GLN A 334 4.61 -15.23 16.68
N THR A 335 3.36 -14.84 16.85
CA THR A 335 2.75 -13.78 16.05
C THR A 335 3.16 -12.43 16.61
N VAL A 336 3.74 -11.57 15.79
CA VAL A 336 4.23 -10.25 16.19
C VAL A 336 3.07 -9.27 16.24
N SER A 337 2.99 -8.47 17.31
CA SER A 337 1.97 -7.44 17.49
C SER A 337 2.15 -6.25 16.54
N ALA A 338 1.07 -5.51 16.27
CA ALA A 338 1.12 -4.26 15.51
C ALA A 338 2.04 -3.22 16.18
N GLY A 339 2.10 -3.21 17.52
CA GLY A 339 3.00 -2.37 18.30
C GLY A 339 4.47 -2.59 17.94
N THR A 340 4.90 -3.85 17.87
CA THR A 340 6.28 -4.20 17.47
C THR A 340 6.60 -3.80 16.03
N TYR A 341 5.68 -4.00 15.07
CA TYR A 341 5.86 -3.50 13.71
C TYR A 341 6.02 -1.98 13.69
N ASN A 342 5.17 -1.26 14.40
CA ASN A 342 5.22 0.19 14.48
C ASN A 342 6.53 0.71 15.09
N ALA A 343 7.02 0.07 16.16
CA ALA A 343 8.27 0.43 16.82
C ALA A 343 9.50 0.33 15.87
N ILE A 344 9.45 -0.57 14.89
CA ILE A 344 10.53 -0.77 13.90
C ILE A 344 10.30 0.09 12.65
N ALA A 345 9.08 0.11 12.12
CA ALA A 345 8.78 0.75 10.84
C ALA A 345 8.85 2.28 10.90
N ARG A 346 8.39 2.90 11.99
CA ARG A 346 8.37 4.36 12.14
C ARG A 346 9.74 5.00 12.07
N PRO A 347 10.73 4.63 12.89
CA PRO A 347 12.06 5.23 12.80
C PRO A 347 12.75 4.96 11.45
N LEU A 348 12.61 3.77 10.87
CA LEU A 348 13.13 3.47 9.54
C LEU A 348 12.49 4.34 8.47
N GLY A 349 11.18 4.54 8.53
CA GLY A 349 10.45 5.44 7.65
C GLY A 349 10.91 6.89 7.76
N VAL A 350 11.11 7.40 8.99
CA VAL A 350 11.62 8.75 9.23
C VAL A 350 13.04 8.92 8.69
N ILE A 351 13.94 7.95 8.91
CA ILE A 351 15.31 7.97 8.36
C ILE A 351 15.28 7.97 6.82
N TYR A 352 14.46 7.11 6.23
CA TYR A 352 14.28 7.06 4.78
C TYR A 352 13.82 8.41 4.21
N LEU A 353 12.79 9.01 4.81
CA LEU A 353 12.25 10.29 4.36
C LEU A 353 13.19 11.47 4.63
N ALA A 354 14.05 11.37 5.64
CA ALA A 354 15.14 12.35 5.85
C ALA A 354 16.14 12.33 4.70
N ILE A 355 16.53 11.15 4.22
CA ILE A 355 17.38 11.03 3.03
C ILE A 355 16.67 11.60 1.80
N LEU A 356 15.38 11.28 1.64
CA LEU A 356 14.55 11.81 0.55
C LEU A 356 14.46 13.35 0.60
N ALA A 357 14.36 13.94 1.78
CA ALA A 357 14.31 15.40 1.97
C ALA A 357 15.63 16.08 1.54
N VAL A 358 16.76 15.43 1.74
CA VAL A 358 18.09 15.99 1.43
C VAL A 358 18.51 15.71 -0.02
N CYS A 359 18.21 14.54 -0.57
CA CYS A 359 18.67 14.07 -1.87
C CYS A 359 18.46 15.07 -3.03
N PRO A 360 17.33 15.78 -3.18
CA PRO A 360 17.12 16.75 -4.25
C PRO A 360 18.09 17.94 -4.24
N LEU A 361 18.65 18.26 -3.07
CA LEU A 361 19.59 19.38 -2.89
C LEU A 361 21.02 19.02 -3.32
N LEU A 362 21.33 17.72 -3.38
CA LEU A 362 22.66 17.20 -3.68
C LEU A 362 22.98 17.26 -5.19
N SER A 363 24.25 17.20 -5.50
CA SER A 363 24.79 17.04 -6.86
C SER A 363 25.34 15.61 -7.06
N TRP A 364 25.44 15.18 -8.31
CA TRP A 364 26.11 13.93 -8.65
C TRP A 364 27.61 13.99 -8.32
N GLY A 365 28.19 12.89 -7.88
CA GLY A 365 29.59 12.75 -7.50
C GLY A 365 29.92 13.45 -6.18
N ARG A 366 29.99 14.77 -6.17
CA ARG A 366 30.31 15.58 -4.98
C ARG A 366 29.45 16.85 -4.92
N THR A 367 28.97 17.17 -3.74
CA THR A 367 28.28 18.42 -3.47
C THR A 367 29.18 19.34 -2.64
N GLU A 368 29.47 20.51 -3.16
CA GLU A 368 30.16 21.55 -2.39
C GLU A 368 29.23 22.14 -1.31
N GLY A 369 29.72 22.28 -0.08
CA GLY A 369 28.94 22.78 1.04
C GLY A 369 28.33 24.17 0.78
N LYS A 370 29.09 25.07 0.10
CA LYS A 370 28.60 26.39 -0.30
C LYS A 370 27.40 26.30 -1.28
N GLN A 371 27.45 25.36 -2.23
CA GLN A 371 26.39 25.13 -3.19
C GLN A 371 25.18 24.48 -2.54
N PHE A 372 25.39 23.51 -1.64
CA PHE A 372 24.35 22.90 -0.85
C PHE A 372 23.58 23.96 -0.05
N TRP A 373 24.29 24.79 0.72
CA TRP A 373 23.68 25.81 1.54
C TRP A 373 22.91 26.87 0.71
N LYS A 374 23.44 27.26 -0.44
CA LYS A 374 22.74 28.14 -1.39
C LYS A 374 21.39 27.57 -1.84
N ARG A 375 21.29 26.22 -1.97
CA ARG A 375 20.05 25.54 -2.35
C ARG A 375 19.12 25.34 -1.15
N ALA A 376 19.66 25.03 0.02
CA ALA A 376 18.92 24.64 1.20
C ALA A 376 18.37 25.81 2.03
N ARG A 377 19.07 26.95 2.12
CA ARG A 377 18.78 28.03 3.08
C ARG A 377 17.31 28.52 3.09
N ILE A 378 16.75 28.83 1.91
CA ILE A 378 15.39 29.37 1.82
C ILE A 378 14.34 28.27 2.13
N PRO A 379 14.37 27.08 1.46
CA PRO A 379 13.45 26.02 1.82
C PRO A 379 13.55 25.57 3.28
N SER A 380 14.75 25.59 3.90
CA SER A 380 14.89 25.26 5.33
C SER A 380 14.26 26.31 6.24
N ILE A 381 14.32 27.60 5.92
CA ILE A 381 13.63 28.65 6.69
C ILE A 381 12.11 28.42 6.61
N CYS A 382 11.57 28.17 5.40
CA CYS A 382 10.15 27.86 5.24
C CYS A 382 9.75 26.58 5.99
N ALA A 383 10.63 25.56 5.97
CA ALA A 383 10.41 24.31 6.69
C ALA A 383 10.37 24.52 8.22
N VAL A 384 11.22 25.38 8.76
CA VAL A 384 11.19 25.72 10.20
C VAL A 384 9.88 26.42 10.58
N VAL A 385 9.33 27.28 9.72
CA VAL A 385 8.04 27.92 9.96
C VAL A 385 6.91 26.89 9.97
N LEU A 386 6.86 25.99 8.97
CA LEU A 386 5.86 24.91 8.96
C LEU A 386 6.04 23.98 10.17
N PHE A 387 7.27 23.62 10.48
CA PHE A 387 7.56 22.80 11.66
C PHE A 387 7.07 23.47 12.96
N ALA A 388 7.23 24.78 13.11
CA ALA A 388 6.72 25.50 14.27
C ALA A 388 5.17 25.44 14.36
N VAL A 389 4.47 25.53 13.23
CA VAL A 389 3.01 25.37 13.17
C VAL A 389 2.60 23.95 13.56
N LEU A 390 3.27 22.95 12.99
CA LEU A 390 3.00 21.53 13.33
C LEU A 390 3.35 21.22 14.79
N MET A 391 4.42 21.81 15.33
CA MET A 391 4.77 21.68 16.74
C MET A 391 3.76 22.37 17.67
N PHE A 392 3.19 23.47 17.25
CA PHE A 392 2.10 24.09 18.01
C PHE A 392 0.90 23.13 18.11
N TYR A 393 0.48 22.53 16.97
CA TYR A 393 -0.59 21.52 16.97
C TYR A 393 -0.22 20.29 17.80
N PHE A 394 1.03 19.83 17.68
CA PHE A 394 1.54 18.69 18.45
C PHE A 394 1.43 18.93 19.96
N VAL A 395 1.92 20.08 20.45
CA VAL A 395 1.96 20.39 21.89
C VAL A 395 0.57 20.70 22.45
N THR A 396 -0.31 21.31 21.65
CA THR A 396 -1.64 21.75 22.13
C THR A 396 -2.71 20.68 21.97
N TYR A 397 -2.53 19.70 21.08
CA TYR A 397 -3.54 18.71 20.78
C TYR A 397 -3.05 17.27 20.87
N LEU A 398 -2.02 16.87 20.10
CA LEU A 398 -1.58 15.47 20.04
C LEU A 398 -0.96 14.98 21.34
N LEU A 399 -0.05 15.74 21.92
CA LEU A 399 0.63 15.37 23.17
C LEU A 399 -0.33 15.28 24.38
N PRO A 400 -1.26 16.22 24.60
CA PRO A 400 -2.25 16.10 25.64
C PRO A 400 -3.15 14.88 25.50
N SER A 401 -3.55 14.52 24.26
CA SER A 401 -4.33 13.29 24.00
C SER A 401 -3.55 12.03 24.38
N TYR A 402 -2.27 11.97 24.01
CA TYR A 402 -1.36 10.87 24.39
C TYR A 402 -1.20 10.75 25.92
N ASP A 403 -0.97 11.87 26.60
CA ASP A 403 -0.81 11.88 28.06
C ASP A 403 -2.12 11.48 28.75
N ALA A 404 -3.28 11.84 28.23
CA ALA A 404 -4.58 11.44 28.73
C ALA A 404 -4.81 9.92 28.63
N ILE A 405 -4.42 9.30 27.51
CA ILE A 405 -4.50 7.83 27.35
C ILE A 405 -3.60 7.13 28.37
N LEU A 406 -2.37 7.60 28.56
CA LEU A 406 -1.46 7.03 29.56
C LEU A 406 -1.98 7.20 30.98
N ALA A 407 -2.58 8.35 31.30
CA ALA A 407 -3.16 8.60 32.63
C ALA A 407 -4.40 7.75 32.89
N ALA A 408 -5.19 7.43 31.86
CA ALA A 408 -6.34 6.55 31.98
C ALA A 408 -5.94 5.08 32.21
N GLY A 409 -4.76 4.66 31.75
CA GLY A 409 -4.29 3.28 31.86
C GLY A 409 -5.05 2.30 30.98
N GLY A 410 -4.88 1.00 31.26
CA GLY A 410 -5.56 -0.08 30.54
C GLY A 410 -4.87 -0.48 29.23
N THR A 411 -5.57 -1.26 28.41
CA THR A 411 -5.02 -1.91 27.20
C THR A 411 -4.48 -0.92 26.16
N GLU A 412 -5.06 0.27 26.07
CA GLU A 412 -4.58 1.32 25.15
C GLU A 412 -3.24 1.90 25.61
N ALA A 413 -3.12 2.22 26.91
CA ALA A 413 -1.87 2.69 27.49
C ALA A 413 -0.76 1.63 27.37
N ASP A 414 -1.08 0.35 27.64
CA ASP A 414 -0.16 -0.77 27.49
C ASP A 414 0.31 -0.90 26.04
N GLY A 415 -0.60 -0.79 25.07
CA GLY A 415 -0.28 -0.80 23.64
C GLY A 415 0.62 0.35 23.18
N LEU A 416 0.49 1.54 23.81
CA LEU A 416 1.41 2.65 23.55
C LEU A 416 2.79 2.39 24.16
N LEU A 417 2.86 1.87 25.39
CA LEU A 417 4.12 1.57 26.09
C LEU A 417 4.89 0.41 25.44
N GLU A 418 4.20 -0.55 24.83
CA GLU A 418 4.84 -1.62 24.04
C GLU A 418 5.68 -1.05 22.88
N GLN A 419 5.29 0.08 22.34
CA GLN A 419 5.97 0.74 21.22
C GLN A 419 7.22 1.55 21.65
N GLY A 420 7.51 1.58 22.94
CA GLY A 420 8.67 2.22 23.53
C GLY A 420 8.34 3.29 24.57
N PRO A 421 9.34 3.80 25.29
CA PRO A 421 9.12 4.81 26.31
C PRO A 421 8.63 6.13 25.68
N SER A 422 7.85 6.91 26.42
CA SER A 422 7.18 8.15 25.95
C SER A 422 8.14 9.13 25.27
N TRP A 423 9.36 9.29 25.78
CA TRP A 423 10.36 10.18 25.18
C TRP A 423 10.79 9.72 23.78
N TYR A 424 10.90 8.40 23.56
CA TYR A 424 11.24 7.82 22.25
C TYR A 424 10.06 7.95 21.29
N TYR A 425 8.87 7.55 21.75
CA TYR A 425 7.65 7.62 20.95
C TYR A 425 7.38 9.03 20.42
N ASN A 426 7.31 10.01 21.34
CA ASN A 426 7.10 11.42 20.99
C ASN A 426 8.30 12.00 20.24
N GLY A 427 9.52 11.57 20.54
CA GLY A 427 10.74 11.98 19.83
C GLY A 427 10.73 11.59 18.36
N VAL A 428 10.27 10.38 18.02
CA VAL A 428 10.11 9.93 16.64
C VAL A 428 9.07 10.79 15.91
N ALA A 429 7.96 11.14 16.55
CA ALA A 429 6.95 12.02 15.97
C ALA A 429 7.51 13.42 15.69
N VAL A 430 8.18 14.04 16.66
CA VAL A 430 8.77 15.39 16.50
C VAL A 430 9.81 15.43 15.38
N VAL A 431 10.71 14.43 15.33
CA VAL A 431 11.69 14.31 14.23
C VAL A 431 10.99 14.07 12.90
N GLY A 432 9.92 13.27 12.89
CA GLY A 432 9.10 13.02 11.70
C GLY A 432 8.44 14.30 11.18
N LEU A 433 7.86 15.14 12.04
CA LEU A 433 7.27 16.44 11.65
C LEU A 433 8.33 17.39 11.07
N LEU A 434 9.54 17.41 11.63
CA LEU A 434 10.66 18.19 11.07
C LEU A 434 11.04 17.67 9.68
N VAL A 435 11.18 16.35 9.53
CA VAL A 435 11.53 15.71 8.25
C VAL A 435 10.45 15.96 7.20
N ALA A 436 9.17 15.86 7.56
CA ALA A 436 8.05 16.17 6.67
C ALA A 436 8.11 17.62 6.17
N SER A 437 8.35 18.57 7.07
CA SER A 437 8.48 19.99 6.74
C SER A 437 9.65 20.27 5.79
N LEU A 438 10.81 19.63 6.04
CA LEU A 438 11.98 19.73 5.17
C LEU A 438 11.72 19.09 3.79
N LEU A 439 11.13 17.91 3.75
CA LEU A 439 10.80 17.21 2.51
C LEU A 439 9.83 18.01 1.65
N PHE A 440 8.80 18.57 2.26
CA PHE A 440 7.80 19.39 1.58
C PHE A 440 8.44 20.60 0.89
N PHE A 441 9.14 21.45 1.66
CA PHE A 441 9.70 22.67 1.09
C PHE A 441 10.90 22.42 0.18
N ASN A 442 11.75 21.44 0.47
CA ASN A 442 12.84 21.07 -0.45
C ASN A 442 12.29 20.60 -1.79
N SER A 443 11.26 19.75 -1.81
CA SER A 443 10.61 19.26 -3.04
C SER A 443 9.94 20.41 -3.80
N LEU A 444 9.17 21.25 -3.10
CA LEU A 444 8.46 22.41 -3.70
C LEU A 444 9.43 23.41 -4.35
N PHE A 445 10.49 23.80 -3.63
CA PHE A 445 11.48 24.73 -4.16
C PHE A 445 12.31 24.14 -5.30
N MET A 446 12.58 22.82 -5.27
CA MET A 446 13.28 22.16 -6.37
C MET A 446 12.41 22.03 -7.60
N LEU A 447 11.11 21.78 -7.44
CA LEU A 447 10.13 21.84 -8.53
C LEU A 447 10.08 23.26 -9.14
N GLY A 448 9.98 24.29 -8.29
CA GLY A 448 9.99 25.68 -8.75
C GLY A 448 11.29 26.08 -9.49
N ARG A 449 12.44 25.58 -9.04
CA ARG A 449 13.72 25.76 -9.75
C ARG A 449 13.76 25.04 -11.10
N ALA A 450 13.20 23.84 -11.15
CA ALA A 450 13.12 23.07 -12.39
C ALA A 450 12.22 23.76 -13.43
N ILE A 451 11.06 24.30 -13.01
CA ILE A 451 10.16 25.09 -13.85
C ILE A 451 10.87 26.35 -14.35
N ARG A 452 11.53 27.12 -13.46
CA ARG A 452 12.30 28.32 -13.88
C ARG A 452 13.46 27.96 -14.81
N GLY A 453 14.12 26.81 -14.58
CA GLY A 453 15.15 26.29 -15.48
C GLY A 453 14.61 25.97 -16.88
N TYR A 454 13.43 25.38 -16.95
CA TYR A 454 12.72 25.12 -18.21
C TYR A 454 12.33 26.43 -18.91
N GLN A 455 11.82 27.42 -18.17
CA GLN A 455 11.46 28.74 -18.69
C GLN A 455 12.60 29.47 -19.38
N LYS A 456 13.83 29.38 -18.84
CA LYS A 456 15.01 30.04 -19.44
C LYS A 456 15.36 29.53 -20.83
N GLY A 457 14.99 28.30 -21.17
CA GLY A 457 15.19 27.71 -22.48
C GLY A 457 14.00 27.81 -23.44
N HIS A 458 12.85 28.33 -22.96
CA HIS A 458 11.59 28.37 -23.71
C HIS A 458 10.91 29.71 -23.45
N GLN A 459 10.36 30.32 -24.50
CA GLN A 459 9.57 31.55 -24.35
C GLN A 459 8.23 31.26 -23.64
N GLY A 460 7.83 32.08 -22.67
CA GLY A 460 6.55 31.96 -21.99
C GLY A 460 6.59 32.41 -20.53
N ASN A 461 5.43 32.49 -19.91
CA ASN A 461 5.28 32.77 -18.48
C ASN A 461 5.52 31.51 -17.62
N VAL A 462 5.50 31.65 -16.30
CA VAL A 462 5.76 30.54 -15.38
C VAL A 462 4.75 29.40 -15.52
N LEU A 463 3.46 29.72 -15.75
CA LEU A 463 2.40 28.71 -15.92
C LEU A 463 2.56 27.92 -17.22
N ALA A 464 2.85 28.61 -18.34
CA ALA A 464 3.15 27.93 -19.60
C ALA A 464 4.40 27.06 -19.50
N SER A 465 5.41 27.50 -18.73
CA SER A 465 6.63 26.72 -18.49
C SER A 465 6.38 25.52 -17.57
N ALA A 466 5.50 25.65 -16.57
CA ALA A 466 5.07 24.51 -15.74
C ALA A 466 4.31 23.48 -16.57
N TRP A 467 3.39 23.92 -17.44
CA TRP A 467 2.70 23.04 -18.37
C TRP A 467 3.66 22.38 -19.37
N GLY A 468 4.56 23.16 -19.98
CA GLY A 468 5.58 22.63 -20.88
C GLY A 468 6.50 21.62 -20.20
N MET A 469 6.86 21.84 -18.92
CA MET A 469 7.63 20.88 -18.14
C MET A 469 6.81 19.62 -17.80
N LEU A 470 5.53 19.76 -17.44
CA LEU A 470 4.62 18.65 -17.21
C LEU A 470 4.58 17.74 -18.43
N VAL A 471 4.43 18.30 -19.61
CA VAL A 471 4.33 17.54 -20.87
C VAL A 471 5.69 16.97 -21.28
N ASN A 472 6.75 17.78 -21.35
CA ASN A 472 8.03 17.40 -21.97
C ASN A 472 9.05 16.79 -20.98
N ARG A 473 8.85 16.97 -19.65
CA ARG A 473 9.71 16.44 -18.59
C ARG A 473 8.89 15.82 -17.46
N ALA A 474 7.85 15.08 -17.83
CA ALA A 474 6.86 14.48 -16.94
C ALA A 474 7.49 13.68 -15.78
N SER A 475 8.53 12.89 -16.04
CA SER A 475 9.22 12.11 -15.02
C SER A 475 9.84 12.97 -13.91
N THR A 476 10.39 14.16 -14.26
CA THR A 476 10.94 15.08 -13.27
C THR A 476 9.84 15.82 -12.51
N PHE A 477 8.81 16.28 -13.23
CA PHE A 477 7.68 16.97 -12.62
C PHE A 477 6.91 16.04 -11.68
N GLY A 478 6.52 14.87 -12.16
CA GLY A 478 5.79 13.87 -11.39
C GLY A 478 6.57 13.36 -10.17
N GLY A 479 7.90 13.20 -10.30
CA GLY A 479 8.75 12.81 -9.18
C GLY A 479 8.71 13.81 -8.02
N PHE A 480 8.74 15.13 -8.29
CA PHE A 480 8.60 16.14 -7.23
C PHE A 480 7.19 16.16 -6.62
N VAL A 481 6.15 15.98 -7.43
CA VAL A 481 4.77 15.87 -6.93
C VAL A 481 4.63 14.64 -6.02
N ALA A 482 5.20 13.50 -6.42
CA ALA A 482 5.21 12.30 -5.58
C ALA A 482 5.93 12.51 -4.24
N HIS A 483 7.08 13.22 -4.24
CA HIS A 483 7.80 13.55 -3.01
C HIS A 483 7.01 14.51 -2.10
N LEU A 484 6.26 15.47 -2.68
CA LEU A 484 5.33 16.31 -1.91
C LEU A 484 4.25 15.45 -1.26
N GLY A 485 3.67 14.49 -1.99
CA GLY A 485 2.71 13.53 -1.46
C GLY A 485 3.27 12.76 -0.26
N MET A 486 4.51 12.28 -0.34
CA MET A 486 5.17 11.56 0.77
C MET A 486 5.35 12.44 2.02
N ALA A 487 5.62 13.73 1.85
CA ALA A 487 5.72 14.66 2.98
C ALA A 487 4.37 14.82 3.70
N VAL A 488 3.28 14.95 2.94
CA VAL A 488 1.92 15.08 3.49
C VAL A 488 1.48 13.77 4.15
N ILE A 489 1.75 12.60 3.52
CA ILE A 489 1.51 11.28 4.12
C ILE A 489 2.20 11.16 5.48
N LEU A 490 3.46 11.59 5.61
CA LEU A 490 4.20 11.47 6.88
C LEU A 490 3.52 12.26 8.00
N VAL A 491 3.03 13.47 7.72
CA VAL A 491 2.26 14.25 8.70
C VAL A 491 0.99 13.50 9.10
N GLY A 492 0.25 13.00 8.13
CA GLY A 492 -0.96 12.23 8.36
C GLY A 492 -0.72 10.94 9.15
N LEU A 493 0.33 10.18 8.82
CA LEU A 493 0.71 8.95 9.54
C LEU A 493 1.08 9.23 11.01
N ILE A 494 1.75 10.36 11.30
CA ILE A 494 2.07 10.73 12.67
C ILE A 494 0.78 10.95 13.47
N GLY A 495 -0.18 11.71 12.96
CA GLY A 495 -1.45 11.91 13.64
C GLY A 495 -2.26 10.62 13.75
N SER A 496 -2.64 10.05 12.61
CA SER A 496 -3.64 8.99 12.51
C SER A 496 -3.17 7.58 12.90
N SER A 497 -1.86 7.37 13.14
CA SER A 497 -1.36 6.09 13.62
C SER A 497 -0.65 6.14 14.98
N MET A 498 -0.37 7.35 15.49
CA MET A 498 0.33 7.51 16.77
C MET A 498 -0.53 8.17 17.86
N TYR A 499 -1.51 8.99 17.49
CA TYR A 499 -2.25 9.81 18.44
C TYR A 499 -3.77 9.62 18.33
N VAL A 500 -4.20 8.42 17.92
CA VAL A 500 -5.62 8.05 17.89
C VAL A 500 -6.14 7.95 19.32
N THR A 501 -7.32 8.51 19.55
CA THR A 501 -8.07 8.28 20.79
C THR A 501 -9.26 7.39 20.48
N GLU A 502 -9.39 6.30 21.23
CA GLU A 502 -10.49 5.35 21.11
C GLU A 502 -11.25 5.28 22.43
N LYS A 503 -12.56 5.15 22.34
CA LYS A 503 -13.40 4.91 23.51
C LYS A 503 -14.51 3.92 23.14
N THR A 504 -14.46 2.76 23.75
CA THR A 504 -15.56 1.79 23.74
C THR A 504 -16.40 1.98 24.98
N GLY A 505 -17.72 1.94 24.83
CA GLY A 505 -18.63 2.15 25.94
C GLY A 505 -20.10 1.89 25.55
N TYR A 506 -20.97 2.14 26.50
CA TYR A 506 -22.40 1.93 26.33
C TYR A 506 -23.14 3.26 26.44
N VAL A 507 -24.13 3.46 25.56
CA VAL A 507 -25.14 4.49 25.69
C VAL A 507 -26.35 3.84 26.36
N LYS A 508 -26.65 4.26 27.59
CA LYS A 508 -27.77 3.77 28.36
C LYS A 508 -29.07 4.20 27.71
N TYR A 509 -29.81 3.21 27.22
CA TYR A 509 -31.07 3.39 26.51
C TYR A 509 -32.26 2.97 27.34
N ASP A 510 -33.26 3.81 27.38
CA ASP A 510 -34.55 3.53 28.00
C ASP A 510 -35.61 3.31 26.89
N GLU A 511 -36.06 2.07 26.74
CA GLU A 511 -37.01 1.67 25.72
C GLU A 511 -38.42 2.28 25.98
N GLU A 512 -38.78 2.55 27.25
CA GLU A 512 -40.10 3.10 27.58
C GLU A 512 -40.23 4.56 27.14
N THR A 513 -39.13 5.32 27.20
CA THR A 513 -39.11 6.75 26.85
C THR A 513 -38.48 7.03 25.49
N ASP A 514 -37.97 6.01 24.81
CA ASP A 514 -37.14 6.14 23.58
C ASP A 514 -36.08 7.23 23.72
N SER A 515 -35.34 7.18 24.81
CA SER A 515 -34.31 8.20 25.12
C SER A 515 -33.05 7.59 25.71
N ALA A 516 -31.95 8.31 25.60
CA ALA A 516 -30.70 7.99 26.30
C ALA A 516 -30.51 8.95 27.47
N SER A 517 -30.08 8.41 28.60
CA SER A 517 -29.94 9.16 29.85
C SER A 517 -28.74 10.13 29.83
N GLU A 518 -27.65 9.78 29.13
CA GLU A 518 -26.42 10.56 29.05
C GLU A 518 -25.82 10.51 27.65
N PRO A 519 -25.17 11.60 27.18
CA PRO A 519 -24.46 11.61 25.94
C PRO A 519 -23.17 10.77 26.00
N PHE A 520 -22.74 10.23 24.87
CA PHE A 520 -21.44 9.59 24.76
C PHE A 520 -20.37 10.67 24.47
N VAL A 521 -19.41 10.83 25.39
CA VAL A 521 -18.39 11.87 25.28
C VAL A 521 -17.02 11.27 25.02
N ILE A 522 -16.32 11.80 24.02
CA ILE A 522 -14.91 11.47 23.71
C ILE A 522 -14.17 12.77 23.36
N GLN A 523 -13.12 13.10 24.11
CA GLN A 523 -12.38 14.37 23.99
C GLN A 523 -13.35 15.58 24.04
N ASP A 524 -13.37 16.41 23.01
CA ASP A 524 -14.24 17.55 22.82
C ASP A 524 -15.54 17.26 22.05
N PHE A 525 -15.78 15.98 21.72
CA PHE A 525 -17.00 15.52 21.04
C PHE A 525 -18.03 14.95 22.04
N GLU A 526 -19.28 15.31 21.80
CA GLU A 526 -20.44 14.83 22.53
C GLU A 526 -21.48 14.30 21.53
N LEU A 527 -21.80 12.99 21.62
CA LEU A 527 -22.81 12.33 20.79
C LEU A 527 -24.09 12.22 21.59
N ARG A 528 -25.14 12.91 21.16
CA ARG A 528 -26.47 12.90 21.77
C ARG A 528 -27.39 12.02 20.95
N TYR A 529 -27.97 11.03 21.59
CA TYR A 529 -28.93 10.13 20.97
C TYR A 529 -30.17 10.90 20.50
N THR A 530 -30.63 10.61 19.28
CA THR A 530 -31.83 11.25 18.67
C THR A 530 -32.86 10.26 18.20
N GLY A 531 -32.57 8.97 18.18
CA GLY A 531 -33.49 7.91 17.81
C GLY A 531 -32.78 6.66 17.30
N ASN A 532 -33.56 5.62 17.06
CA ASN A 532 -33.08 4.41 16.39
C ASN A 532 -34.11 3.92 15.37
N ASN A 533 -33.69 3.08 14.47
CA ASN A 533 -34.58 2.48 13.49
C ASN A 533 -34.18 1.03 13.21
N ILE A 534 -35.16 0.16 13.09
CA ILE A 534 -34.99 -1.20 12.62
C ILE A 534 -35.82 -1.32 11.35
N ALA A 535 -35.15 -1.46 10.22
CA ALA A 535 -35.80 -1.50 8.93
C ALA A 535 -35.27 -2.64 8.05
N PRO A 536 -36.14 -3.40 7.34
CA PRO A 536 -35.69 -4.27 6.28
C PRO A 536 -35.13 -3.43 5.12
N GLN A 537 -34.08 -3.92 4.44
CA GLN A 537 -33.64 -3.30 3.20
C GLN A 537 -34.68 -3.47 2.09
N PRO A 538 -34.85 -2.47 1.21
CA PRO A 538 -35.96 -2.50 0.21
C PRO A 538 -35.85 -3.64 -0.83
N ASN A 539 -34.66 -4.21 -1.04
CA ASN A 539 -34.41 -5.20 -2.08
C ASN A 539 -33.80 -6.51 -1.55
N ASP A 540 -33.65 -6.61 -0.23
CA ASP A 540 -33.04 -7.74 0.48
C ASP A 540 -33.84 -8.06 1.72
N ASP A 541 -33.83 -9.32 2.16
CA ASP A 541 -34.36 -9.68 3.47
C ASP A 541 -33.44 -9.24 4.63
N ASP A 542 -32.39 -8.47 4.33
CA ASP A 542 -31.45 -7.94 5.30
C ASP A 542 -32.09 -6.92 6.23
N ILE A 543 -31.67 -6.95 7.49
CA ILE A 543 -32.21 -6.04 8.52
C ILE A 543 -31.12 -5.03 8.89
N LEU A 544 -31.46 -3.74 8.84
CA LEU A 544 -30.63 -2.65 9.31
C LEU A 544 -31.06 -2.22 10.71
N TYR A 545 -30.10 -2.24 11.62
CA TYR A 545 -30.23 -1.67 12.96
C TYR A 545 -29.40 -0.40 13.01
N THR A 546 -30.05 0.76 12.89
CA THR A 546 -29.40 2.07 12.84
C THR A 546 -29.67 2.85 14.11
N VAL A 547 -28.67 3.48 14.66
CA VAL A 547 -28.79 4.40 15.81
C VAL A 547 -28.34 5.79 15.36
N TYR A 548 -29.12 6.81 15.69
CA TYR A 548 -28.88 8.20 15.26
C TYR A 548 -28.36 9.03 16.42
N PHE A 549 -27.33 9.82 16.15
CA PHE A 549 -26.77 10.77 17.10
C PHE A 549 -26.55 12.14 16.46
N ASP A 550 -26.94 13.18 17.16
CA ASP A 550 -26.44 14.52 16.91
C ASP A 550 -25.06 14.69 17.55
N VAL A 551 -24.12 15.22 16.80
CA VAL A 551 -22.74 15.41 17.24
C VAL A 551 -22.47 16.88 17.51
N TYR A 552 -21.95 17.14 18.70
CA TYR A 552 -21.51 18.47 19.14
C TYR A 552 -19.99 18.45 19.38
N LYS A 553 -19.30 19.50 18.98
CA LYS A 553 -17.89 19.72 19.28
C LYS A 553 -17.74 21.01 20.05
N ASN A 554 -17.15 20.94 21.25
CA ASN A 554 -17.07 22.09 22.18
C ASN A 554 -18.43 22.79 22.41
N GLY A 555 -19.52 22.02 22.42
CA GLY A 555 -20.88 22.51 22.61
C GLY A 555 -21.58 23.06 21.36
N GLU A 556 -20.91 23.14 20.21
CA GLU A 556 -21.48 23.54 18.93
C GLU A 556 -21.88 22.31 18.10
N PHE A 557 -23.09 22.33 17.51
CA PHE A 557 -23.55 21.26 16.62
C PHE A 557 -22.71 21.23 15.34
N VAL A 558 -22.13 20.06 15.03
CA VAL A 558 -21.23 19.89 13.87
C VAL A 558 -21.75 18.88 12.84
N GLY A 559 -22.79 18.13 13.16
CA GLY A 559 -23.38 17.15 12.23
C GLY A 559 -24.12 16.05 12.95
N ALA A 560 -24.57 15.05 12.19
CA ALA A 560 -25.21 13.85 12.71
C ALA A 560 -24.50 12.60 12.18
N VAL A 561 -24.57 11.50 12.94
CA VAL A 561 -24.05 10.20 12.56
C VAL A 561 -25.13 9.12 12.73
N ASP A 562 -25.06 8.10 11.87
CA ASP A 562 -26.02 7.01 11.73
C ASP A 562 -25.34 5.63 11.66
N PRO A 563 -24.47 5.27 12.62
CA PRO A 563 -23.81 3.99 12.59
C PRO A 563 -24.82 2.84 12.61
N THR A 564 -24.58 1.83 11.77
CA THR A 564 -25.56 0.78 11.48
C THR A 564 -24.94 -0.61 11.64
N VAL A 565 -25.68 -1.55 12.20
CA VAL A 565 -25.42 -2.98 12.09
C VAL A 565 -26.38 -3.56 11.03
N GLN A 566 -25.82 -4.05 9.94
CA GLN A 566 -26.57 -4.79 8.93
C GLN A 566 -26.49 -6.28 9.25
N PHE A 567 -27.65 -6.92 9.45
CA PHE A 567 -27.75 -8.36 9.56
C PHE A 567 -28.14 -8.95 8.21
N VAL A 568 -27.21 -9.68 7.60
CA VAL A 568 -27.38 -10.28 6.29
C VAL A 568 -28.03 -11.65 6.45
N GLN A 569 -29.31 -11.75 6.10
CA GLN A 569 -30.14 -12.95 6.29
C GLN A 569 -29.59 -14.16 5.52
N SER A 570 -29.12 -13.96 4.29
CA SER A 570 -28.66 -15.03 3.41
C SER A 570 -27.43 -15.76 3.95
N THR A 571 -26.51 -15.04 4.61
CA THR A 571 -25.25 -15.58 5.15
C THR A 571 -25.23 -15.70 6.67
N GLN A 572 -26.27 -15.18 7.37
CA GLN A 572 -26.32 -15.09 8.83
C GLN A 572 -25.13 -14.32 9.43
N GLN A 573 -24.61 -13.34 8.70
CA GLN A 573 -23.47 -12.52 9.10
C GLN A 573 -23.90 -11.11 9.50
N GLN A 574 -23.16 -10.52 10.43
CA GLN A 574 -23.29 -9.11 10.77
C GLN A 574 -22.21 -8.30 10.07
N LYS A 575 -22.60 -7.15 9.53
CA LYS A 575 -21.71 -6.16 8.95
C LYS A 575 -21.87 -4.85 9.70
N LEU A 576 -20.76 -4.33 10.22
CA LEU A 576 -20.72 -3.03 10.87
C LEU A 576 -20.54 -1.95 9.80
N VAL A 577 -21.44 -0.97 9.77
CA VAL A 577 -21.35 0.18 8.88
C VAL A 577 -21.06 1.40 9.74
N ALA A 578 -19.81 1.86 9.68
CA ALA A 578 -19.37 3.03 10.42
C ALA A 578 -19.97 4.31 9.82
N SER A 579 -20.22 5.30 10.68
CA SER A 579 -20.56 6.66 10.26
C SER A 579 -19.41 7.58 10.62
N VAL A 580 -18.99 8.46 9.68
CA VAL A 580 -17.77 9.28 9.82
C VAL A 580 -18.08 10.74 9.54
N ILE A 581 -17.63 11.63 10.42
CA ILE A 581 -17.58 13.07 10.14
C ILE A 581 -16.12 13.46 9.97
N THR A 582 -15.78 13.98 8.79
CA THR A 582 -14.43 14.42 8.44
C THR A 582 -14.26 15.93 8.67
N PHE A 583 -13.30 16.28 9.51
CA PHE A 583 -12.83 17.65 9.71
C PHE A 583 -11.45 17.82 9.05
N PRO A 584 -11.00 19.07 8.84
CA PRO A 584 -9.67 19.31 8.26
C PRO A 584 -8.52 18.73 9.06
N THR A 585 -8.65 18.58 10.38
CA THR A 585 -7.60 18.13 11.29
C THR A 585 -7.82 16.75 11.87
N GLU A 586 -9.02 16.16 11.70
CA GLU A 586 -9.35 14.87 12.30
C GLU A 586 -10.63 14.28 11.70
N ASP A 587 -10.83 12.98 11.88
CA ASP A 587 -12.12 12.30 11.66
C ASP A 587 -12.70 11.87 13.01
N LEU A 588 -14.01 12.05 13.17
CA LEU A 588 -14.79 11.35 14.16
C LEU A 588 -15.38 10.10 13.51
N PHE A 589 -14.93 8.94 13.94
CA PHE A 589 -15.34 7.63 13.43
C PHE A 589 -16.20 6.92 14.47
N VAL A 590 -17.43 6.58 14.10
CA VAL A 590 -18.44 6.04 15.02
C VAL A 590 -18.94 4.69 14.52
N VAL A 591 -18.90 3.68 15.39
CA VAL A 591 -19.42 2.34 15.13
C VAL A 591 -20.41 1.94 16.21
N TYR A 592 -21.54 1.44 15.80
CA TYR A 592 -22.50 0.74 16.62
C TYR A 592 -22.25 -0.77 16.50
N ARG A 593 -22.15 -1.47 17.65
CA ARG A 593 -21.85 -2.91 17.69
C ARG A 593 -23.03 -3.79 18.08
N GLY A 594 -24.20 -3.20 18.31
CA GLY A 594 -25.39 -3.88 18.78
C GLY A 594 -25.75 -3.52 20.22
N VAL A 595 -26.71 -4.22 20.80
CA VAL A 595 -27.18 -4.02 22.16
C VAL A 595 -26.55 -5.05 23.12
N ASN A 596 -26.33 -4.64 24.39
CA ASN A 596 -25.95 -5.54 25.45
C ASN A 596 -27.18 -6.27 26.05
N SER A 597 -26.98 -7.07 27.11
CA SER A 597 -28.07 -7.78 27.80
C SER A 597 -29.09 -6.85 28.48
N ASP A 598 -28.69 -5.61 28.76
CA ASP A 598 -29.52 -4.62 29.45
C ASP A 598 -30.26 -3.69 28.47
N GLY A 599 -30.08 -3.90 27.15
CA GLY A 599 -30.66 -3.08 26.09
C GLY A 599 -29.85 -1.84 25.69
N ASP A 600 -28.71 -1.57 26.33
CA ASP A 600 -27.86 -0.41 26.04
C ASP A 600 -27.11 -0.57 24.72
N PHE A 601 -26.91 0.53 24.00
CA PHE A 601 -26.18 0.55 22.73
C PHE A 601 -24.68 0.47 22.95
N SER A 602 -24.03 -0.57 22.43
CA SER A 602 -22.57 -0.75 22.45
C SER A 602 -21.95 0.10 21.34
N MET A 603 -21.10 1.04 21.71
CA MET A 603 -20.48 2.00 20.82
C MET A 603 -18.96 1.88 20.86
N ASP A 604 -18.34 2.02 19.71
CA ASP A 604 -16.89 2.19 19.55
C ASP A 604 -16.65 3.49 18.76
N VAL A 605 -16.06 4.47 19.41
CA VAL A 605 -15.88 5.81 18.85
C VAL A 605 -14.40 6.16 18.86
N ARG A 606 -13.91 6.66 17.73
CA ARG A 606 -12.51 7.04 17.53
C ARG A 606 -12.39 8.46 17.00
N VAL A 607 -11.37 9.13 17.48
CA VAL A 607 -10.89 10.39 16.89
C VAL A 607 -9.55 10.08 16.23
N ASN A 608 -9.49 10.26 14.90
CA ASN A 608 -8.33 9.96 14.07
C ASN A 608 -7.68 11.29 13.60
N PRO A 609 -6.66 11.84 14.31
CA PRO A 609 -6.04 13.10 13.93
C PRO A 609 -5.31 12.99 12.59
N LEU A 610 -5.41 14.03 11.75
CA LEU A 610 -4.65 14.20 10.50
C LEU A 610 -4.81 13.05 9.49
N ILE A 611 -5.89 12.31 9.54
CA ILE A 611 -6.10 11.20 8.59
C ILE A 611 -6.39 11.71 7.17
N LEU A 612 -7.00 12.88 7.04
CA LEU A 612 -7.25 13.52 5.75
C LEU A 612 -5.94 13.76 4.99
N GLU A 613 -4.85 14.07 5.71
CA GLU A 613 -3.51 14.24 5.14
C GLU A 613 -2.95 12.94 4.58
N VAL A 614 -3.30 11.78 5.12
CA VAL A 614 -2.93 10.48 4.53
C VAL A 614 -3.57 10.35 3.16
N TRP A 615 -4.87 10.66 3.04
CA TRP A 615 -5.60 10.52 1.78
C TRP A 615 -5.18 11.55 0.73
N ILE A 616 -5.00 12.81 1.12
CA ILE A 616 -4.49 13.87 0.23
C ILE A 616 -3.07 13.53 -0.24
N GLY A 617 -2.19 13.17 0.69
CA GLY A 617 -0.81 12.82 0.38
C GLY A 617 -0.70 11.60 -0.54
N PHE A 618 -1.54 10.57 -0.31
CA PHE A 618 -1.65 9.42 -1.19
C PHE A 618 -2.12 9.81 -2.60
N GLY A 619 -3.14 10.66 -2.70
CA GLY A 619 -3.61 11.18 -3.98
C GLY A 619 -2.52 11.93 -4.74
N LEU A 620 -1.75 12.79 -4.06
CA LEU A 620 -0.60 13.51 -4.64
C LEU A 620 0.51 12.55 -5.09
N LEU A 621 0.84 11.54 -4.27
CA LEU A 621 1.84 10.52 -4.59
C LEU A 621 1.45 9.79 -5.88
N MET A 622 0.21 9.28 -5.95
CA MET A 622 -0.26 8.55 -7.12
C MET A 622 -0.40 9.44 -8.36
N ALA A 623 -0.86 10.68 -8.21
CA ALA A 623 -0.89 11.65 -9.30
C ALA A 623 0.51 11.93 -9.86
N GLY A 624 1.50 12.11 -8.99
CA GLY A 624 2.90 12.30 -9.40
C GLY A 624 3.45 11.11 -10.18
N VAL A 625 3.18 9.90 -9.73
CA VAL A 625 3.59 8.66 -10.42
C VAL A 625 2.86 8.47 -11.74
N LEU A 626 1.56 8.76 -11.79
CA LEU A 626 0.76 8.70 -13.02
C LEU A 626 1.31 9.65 -14.08
N ILE A 627 1.61 10.90 -13.69
CA ILE A 627 2.25 11.88 -14.58
C ILE A 627 3.57 11.34 -15.11
N ALA A 628 4.43 10.81 -14.23
CA ALA A 628 5.72 10.24 -14.63
C ALA A 628 5.57 9.04 -15.57
N THR A 629 4.51 8.24 -15.44
CA THR A 629 4.27 7.04 -16.24
C THR A 629 3.65 7.36 -17.59
N VAL A 630 2.49 8.03 -17.60
CA VAL A 630 1.64 8.21 -18.80
C VAL A 630 2.27 9.20 -19.79
N LEU A 631 2.69 10.37 -19.32
CA LEU A 631 3.24 11.39 -20.21
C LEU A 631 4.63 11.02 -20.76
N SER A 632 5.38 10.16 -20.05
CA SER A 632 6.59 9.56 -20.61
C SER A 632 6.30 8.55 -21.74
N LEU A 633 5.06 8.04 -21.85
CA LEU A 633 4.62 7.14 -22.92
C LEU A 633 4.31 7.91 -24.22
N ILE A 634 3.78 9.12 -24.11
CA ILE A 634 3.32 9.91 -25.26
C ILE A 634 4.50 10.42 -26.12
N HIS A 635 5.65 10.72 -25.51
CA HIS A 635 6.82 11.29 -26.20
C HIS A 635 7.68 10.31 -27.01
N ILE A 636 7.25 9.05 -27.21
CA ILE A 636 8.01 8.06 -27.99
C ILE A 636 7.50 7.91 -29.43
N SER A 637 6.40 8.55 -29.76
CA SER A 637 5.89 8.56 -31.14
C SER A 637 6.67 9.50 -32.07
N GLU A 638 7.53 10.38 -31.57
CA GLU A 638 8.43 11.15 -32.43
C GLU A 638 9.79 10.45 -32.55
N PRO A 639 10.17 10.02 -33.79
CA PRO A 639 11.53 9.60 -34.03
C PRO A 639 12.44 10.81 -33.79
N THR A 640 13.46 10.64 -32.91
CA THR A 640 14.58 11.58 -32.86
C THR A 640 15.10 11.75 -34.28
N ARG A 641 14.82 12.90 -34.89
CA ARG A 641 15.49 13.32 -36.14
C ARG A 641 17.00 13.38 -35.81
N PRO A 642 17.84 12.91 -36.74
CA PRO A 642 19.28 12.77 -36.56
C PRO A 642 19.97 14.10 -36.29
#